data_5c9b98916690b3a61425b1c678da67b7
#
_entry.id   5c9b98916690b3a61425b1c678da67b7
#
_cell.length_a   1.000
_cell.length_b   1.000
_cell.length_c   1.000
_cell.angle_alpha   90.00
_cell.angle_beta   90.00
_cell.angle_gamma   90.00
#
_symmetry.space_group_name_H-M   'P 1'
#
loop_
_entity.id
_entity.type
_entity.pdbx_description
1 polymer ?
#
loop_
_entity_poly.entity_id
_entity_poly.type
_entity_poly.pdbx_seq_one_letter_code
_entity_poly.pdbx_strand_id
1 'polypeptide(L)'
;MKRLLLLSILLSALSAFAQKQKIGDFIESTSYNLDKIGVERQQQYLPRHGSFVCENGTNRYTRALYGSYTDWRLETSDRPVFAVVKKDHHRNIRFVLEKDGVAYPLDETEYCRASYRDGRREYLLKDKRWGAGVLRIEVLAMPDCEAAVWRIASPQFEGCLRAIVCQIAQPKLHRNGDIGADKPGCLEAAGNPLQTLEMSFGKSRTAYLVVNLDQLQQVEAEEGRLAYQQARSHYRQLASRIQFKTPDPYINTLGGALVLAADGDWDGQTWLHGCIGWRMPLAGWRAGYLGDVLGWNERAVSHFDAYAKSQVTNVEPVIPHPSQDPKMNLARAEKKWGTQMYSNGYICRNPERNDQMHHYDMNLNYIDELLWHFQYDADTAYMRKMWPVIQSHLAWEKRNYDPDGDHLYDAYCCIWASDALYYNGGAVTHSSAYNYRGNKLAARIAEVIGEDATPYRKEADAILKAMNSRLWLPEKGVWAEYQDAMGLKRTHDHPAVWSIYTPIDCGACTPEQAYLATRYIDENIPHIPVVTATNDSSHLSPLTSHLYTISTSDWMPYSWSINNVAAAEVMHTALAYFEAGRTEEAYHLMKANILDQMYYGASPGNFGQVSYYDAARGECYRDFGDCIGISSRTLLQGLFGIIPQALDGKCIIRPGFPAAWDSASVKTPYIEYKFTRKNGVDRYEITQNFRQPLKIVLRQNQGNGKIRDIEGSSEAHQVIEVVSVEASNHGDSPHDSSSLQGNLSPLTTHLSPLKKYHPQTISRYFNAEVDDIFKNEYLSPRPQTTTLQIPTQGIGEWCHPQLTAEINDSVFRTLIKNGIFEVAGVPFRTPAVGNNIVYTSLWDNYPDAVTIPVGGKAESAWLLMAGSTNHMQSRIDNGLVIVTYKDGSQDTLALRNPDNWCPIEQDYYVDGKAFQTVEPRPYRVCLSTGDVSRDLGKTLGIQGVYGREIPGGAAQMLRMPLNPRKRLKSLTVRTLSNDVVIGLMALTLQ
;
A
#
# COMPACT_ATOMS: atom_id res chain seq x y z
N MET A 1 33.95 -41.31 -0.52
CA MET A 1 34.13 -40.15 0.38
C MET A 1 34.07 -38.80 -0.33
N LYS A 2 34.81 -38.49 -1.40
CA LYS A 2 34.73 -37.15 -2.06
C LYS A 2 33.36 -36.83 -2.65
N ARG A 3 32.58 -37.78 -3.16
CA ARG A 3 31.21 -37.54 -3.67
C ARG A 3 30.15 -37.34 -2.57
N LEU A 4 30.34 -37.94 -1.39
CA LEU A 4 29.48 -37.70 -0.23
C LEU A 4 29.76 -36.32 0.41
N LEU A 5 31.03 -35.89 0.38
CA LEU A 5 31.38 -34.54 0.89
C LEU A 5 30.85 -33.43 -0.03
N LEU A 6 30.85 -33.61 -1.36
CA LEU A 6 30.25 -32.70 -2.32
C LEU A 6 28.71 -32.66 -2.20
N LEU A 7 28.07 -33.80 -1.94
CA LEU A 7 26.63 -33.87 -1.75
C LEU A 7 26.20 -33.19 -0.42
N SER A 8 26.98 -33.32 0.65
CA SER A 8 26.74 -32.67 1.92
C SER A 8 26.99 -31.15 1.84
N ILE A 9 27.98 -30.71 1.05
CA ILE A 9 28.23 -29.27 0.81
C ILE A 9 27.14 -28.67 -0.11
N LEU A 10 26.66 -29.43 -1.13
CA LEU A 10 25.51 -29.00 -1.94
C LEU A 10 24.21 -28.98 -1.13
N LEU A 11 23.98 -29.97 -0.25
CA LEU A 11 22.81 -29.99 0.63
C LEU A 11 22.90 -28.89 1.71
N SER A 12 24.06 -28.57 2.23
CA SER A 12 24.24 -27.43 3.16
C SER A 12 24.17 -26.08 2.43
N ALA A 13 24.63 -25.98 1.19
CA ALA A 13 24.45 -24.78 0.36
C ALA A 13 22.97 -24.60 -0.05
N LEU A 14 22.26 -25.66 -0.39
CA LEU A 14 20.82 -25.63 -0.67
C LEU A 14 20.00 -25.35 0.60
N SER A 15 20.43 -25.78 1.77
CA SER A 15 19.78 -25.42 3.04
C SER A 15 20.08 -23.97 3.49
N ALA A 16 21.19 -23.38 3.06
CA ALA A 16 21.50 -21.98 3.32
C ALA A 16 20.72 -21.03 2.38
N PHE A 17 20.25 -21.48 1.23
CA PHE A 17 19.39 -20.72 0.32
C PHE A 17 17.88 -20.82 0.64
N ALA A 18 17.48 -21.71 1.54
CA ALA A 18 16.09 -21.82 1.99
C ALA A 18 15.95 -21.32 3.43
N GLN A 19 16.53 -20.17 3.76
CA GLN A 19 16.13 -19.47 4.96
C GLN A 19 14.75 -18.89 4.68
N LYS A 20 13.72 -19.67 5.06
CA LYS A 20 12.33 -19.31 4.96
C LYS A 20 12.12 -18.00 5.69
N GLN A 21 11.70 -16.98 4.98
CA GLN A 21 11.40 -15.68 5.58
C GLN A 21 10.05 -15.72 6.27
N LYS A 22 10.03 -15.23 7.47
CA LYS A 22 8.82 -15.13 8.29
C LYS A 22 8.41 -13.68 8.41
N ILE A 23 7.13 -13.45 8.44
CA ILE A 23 6.52 -12.19 8.90
C ILE A 23 6.01 -12.46 10.30
N GLY A 24 6.16 -11.52 11.20
CA GLY A 24 5.59 -11.61 12.52
C GLY A 24 4.05 -11.70 12.47
N ASP A 25 3.45 -12.18 13.54
CA ASP A 25 2.00 -12.22 13.71
C ASP A 25 1.48 -10.80 13.82
N PHE A 26 1.25 -10.15 12.70
CA PHE A 26 1.07 -8.71 12.61
C PHE A 26 -0.30 -8.22 13.07
N ILE A 27 -1.24 -9.07 13.36
CA ILE A 27 -2.55 -8.65 13.88
C ILE A 27 -2.61 -8.72 15.39
N GLU A 28 -1.88 -9.64 15.99
CA GLU A 28 -1.71 -9.70 17.45
C GLU A 28 -0.36 -9.21 17.91
N SER A 29 0.62 -9.20 17.07
CA SER A 29 1.91 -8.67 17.37
C SER A 29 1.85 -7.17 17.34
N THR A 30 1.31 -6.66 18.30
CA THR A 30 1.58 -5.33 18.77
C THR A 30 3.01 -5.23 19.33
N SER A 31 3.83 -6.25 19.20
CA SER A 31 5.24 -6.15 19.49
C SER A 31 5.94 -5.49 18.30
N TYR A 32 6.44 -4.32 18.52
CA TYR A 32 7.44 -3.67 17.67
C TYR A 32 8.70 -4.53 17.55
N ASN A 33 8.56 -5.74 17.06
CA ASN A 33 9.64 -6.71 17.04
C ASN A 33 10.25 -6.68 15.63
N LEU A 34 11.15 -5.74 15.43
CA LEU A 34 11.89 -5.55 14.19
C LEU A 34 12.62 -6.82 13.70
N ASP A 35 12.86 -7.78 14.62
CA ASP A 35 13.49 -9.06 14.29
C ASP A 35 12.61 -10.00 13.47
N LYS A 36 11.32 -9.69 13.31
CA LYS A 36 10.36 -10.56 12.64
C LYS A 36 10.07 -10.19 11.18
N ILE A 37 10.69 -9.15 10.66
CA ILE A 37 10.58 -8.81 9.25
C ILE A 37 11.14 -9.96 8.40
N GLY A 38 10.37 -10.38 7.41
CA GLY A 38 10.77 -11.46 6.51
C GLY A 38 10.64 -12.87 7.10
N VAL A 39 9.88 -13.05 8.17
CA VAL A 39 9.62 -14.37 8.77
C VAL A 39 8.71 -15.21 7.85
N GLU A 40 8.95 -16.53 7.80
CA GLU A 40 8.17 -17.49 7.02
C GLU A 40 6.68 -17.40 7.37
N ARG A 41 5.85 -17.15 6.38
CA ARG A 41 4.40 -17.20 6.53
C ARG A 41 3.93 -18.65 6.50
N GLN A 42 3.14 -19.01 7.50
CA GLN A 42 2.47 -20.30 7.57
C GLN A 42 0.98 -20.08 7.39
N GLN A 43 0.34 -21.01 6.67
CA GLN A 43 -1.10 -20.96 6.51
C GLN A 43 -1.81 -21.15 7.85
N GLN A 44 -2.57 -20.13 8.28
CA GLN A 44 -3.31 -20.12 9.53
C GLN A 44 -4.73 -20.69 9.36
N TYR A 45 -5.35 -20.41 8.19
CA TYR A 45 -6.72 -20.79 7.90
C TYR A 45 -6.80 -21.60 6.61
N LEU A 46 -7.84 -22.44 6.53
CA LEU A 46 -8.21 -23.22 5.35
C LEU A 46 -9.64 -22.90 4.93
N PRO A 47 -9.91 -22.82 3.61
CA PRO A 47 -11.28 -22.69 3.11
C PRO A 47 -12.00 -24.05 3.20
N ARG A 48 -13.06 -24.13 3.97
CA ARG A 48 -13.90 -25.34 4.07
C ARG A 48 -15.38 -24.96 3.98
N HIS A 49 -16.04 -25.40 2.91
CA HIS A 49 -17.49 -25.13 2.68
C HIS A 49 -17.87 -23.64 2.79
N GLY A 50 -17.04 -22.75 2.24
CA GLY A 50 -17.26 -21.30 2.29
C GLY A 50 -16.97 -20.66 3.65
N SER A 51 -16.31 -21.37 4.56
CA SER A 51 -15.86 -20.85 5.86
C SER A 51 -14.35 -20.78 5.91
N PHE A 52 -13.84 -19.83 6.69
CA PHE A 52 -12.44 -19.80 7.13
C PHE A 52 -12.32 -20.69 8.38
N VAL A 53 -11.49 -21.72 8.30
CA VAL A 53 -11.37 -22.73 9.37
C VAL A 53 -9.93 -22.82 9.85
N CYS A 54 -9.76 -22.79 11.17
CA CYS A 54 -8.49 -22.99 11.87
C CYS A 54 -8.63 -24.12 12.89
N GLU A 55 -7.63 -24.99 12.98
CA GLU A 55 -7.57 -26.06 13.98
C GLU A 55 -6.40 -25.80 14.93
N ASN A 56 -6.69 -25.78 16.24
CA ASN A 56 -5.72 -25.52 17.31
C ASN A 56 -4.90 -24.22 17.14
N GLY A 57 -5.50 -23.18 16.52
CA GLY A 57 -4.88 -21.87 16.40
C GLY A 57 -4.64 -21.23 17.77
N THR A 58 -3.70 -20.30 17.81
CA THR A 58 -3.25 -19.64 19.04
C THR A 58 -3.40 -18.13 18.99
N ASN A 59 -3.81 -17.57 17.86
CA ASN A 59 -3.91 -16.12 17.68
C ASN A 59 -5.10 -15.55 18.47
N ARG A 60 -4.89 -14.38 19.07
CA ARG A 60 -5.85 -13.66 19.91
C ARG A 60 -6.44 -12.47 19.16
N TYR A 61 -7.72 -12.19 19.40
CA TYR A 61 -8.45 -11.00 18.92
C TYR A 61 -8.30 -10.76 17.41
N THR A 62 -8.48 -11.82 16.67
CA THR A 62 -8.15 -11.88 15.23
C THR A 62 -9.31 -11.45 14.34
N ARG A 63 -10.54 -11.52 14.82
CA ARG A 63 -11.72 -11.15 14.06
C ARG A 63 -12.72 -10.37 14.90
N ALA A 64 -13.00 -9.14 14.50
CA ALA A 64 -14.09 -8.35 15.05
C ALA A 64 -15.43 -8.74 14.44
N LEU A 65 -16.46 -8.82 15.25
CA LEU A 65 -17.86 -8.93 14.85
C LEU A 65 -18.52 -7.57 15.07
N TYR A 66 -19.07 -6.99 14.00
CA TYR A 66 -19.74 -5.70 13.99
C TYR A 66 -21.24 -5.91 14.13
N GLY A 67 -21.93 -5.05 14.89
CA GLY A 67 -23.38 -5.16 15.11
C GLY A 67 -24.13 -3.86 14.82
N SER A 68 -23.85 -2.84 15.60
CA SER A 68 -24.35 -1.49 15.36
C SER A 68 -23.42 -0.72 14.44
N TYR A 69 -23.88 0.42 13.92
CA TYR A 69 -23.05 1.34 13.12
C TYR A 69 -22.18 2.24 13.99
N THR A 70 -21.87 1.81 15.21
CA THR A 70 -21.01 2.51 16.17
C THR A 70 -19.60 1.92 16.17
N ASP A 71 -18.74 2.40 17.05
CA ASP A 71 -17.43 1.84 17.33
C ASP A 71 -17.46 0.57 18.19
N TRP A 72 -18.65 0.12 18.61
CA TRP A 72 -18.81 -1.13 19.36
C TRP A 72 -18.50 -2.34 18.50
N ARG A 73 -17.72 -3.25 19.06
CA ARG A 73 -17.41 -4.53 18.42
C ARG A 73 -17.16 -5.63 19.45
N LEU A 74 -17.35 -6.87 19.04
CA LEU A 74 -16.90 -8.05 19.76
C LEU A 74 -15.66 -8.62 19.08
N GLU A 75 -14.52 -8.54 19.73
CA GLU A 75 -13.30 -9.20 19.28
C GLU A 75 -13.35 -10.69 19.61
N THR A 76 -12.94 -11.52 18.65
CA THR A 76 -12.90 -12.99 18.81
C THR A 76 -11.51 -13.51 18.48
N SER A 77 -11.13 -14.65 19.04
CA SER A 77 -9.82 -15.29 18.89
C SER A 77 -9.92 -16.65 18.20
N ASP A 78 -8.81 -17.29 17.92
CA ASP A 78 -8.79 -18.67 17.41
C ASP A 78 -9.27 -19.70 18.44
N ARG A 79 -9.29 -19.30 19.70
CA ARG A 79 -9.87 -20.05 20.81
C ARG A 79 -10.92 -19.19 21.51
N PRO A 80 -11.83 -19.75 22.33
CA PRO A 80 -12.98 -19.03 22.85
C PRO A 80 -12.61 -18.02 23.95
N VAL A 81 -11.87 -17.00 23.57
CA VAL A 81 -11.60 -15.78 24.35
C VAL A 81 -12.07 -14.59 23.55
N PHE A 82 -12.75 -13.66 24.24
CA PHE A 82 -13.44 -12.55 23.62
C PHE A 82 -13.11 -11.24 24.34
N ALA A 83 -13.25 -10.12 23.61
CA ALA A 83 -13.28 -8.82 24.24
C ALA A 83 -14.41 -7.97 23.65
N VAL A 84 -15.21 -7.36 24.51
CA VAL A 84 -16.13 -6.29 24.11
C VAL A 84 -15.34 -5.00 24.10
N VAL A 85 -15.40 -4.27 23.01
CA VAL A 85 -14.66 -3.01 22.82
C VAL A 85 -15.61 -1.94 22.32
N LYS A 86 -15.60 -0.79 22.99
CA LYS A 86 -16.22 0.44 22.55
C LYS A 86 -15.44 1.61 23.12
N LYS A 87 -14.73 2.38 22.28
CA LYS A 87 -13.96 3.56 22.68
C LYS A 87 -13.16 3.30 23.99
N ASP A 88 -13.58 3.89 25.11
CA ASP A 88 -12.92 3.74 26.41
C ASP A 88 -13.54 2.64 27.30
N HIS A 89 -14.51 1.89 26.79
CA HIS A 89 -15.17 0.79 27.49
C HIS A 89 -14.81 -0.55 26.88
N HIS A 90 -14.14 -1.39 27.63
CA HIS A 90 -13.72 -2.71 27.19
C HIS A 90 -13.73 -3.73 28.32
N ARG A 91 -14.13 -4.97 27.97
CA ARG A 91 -14.19 -6.10 28.88
C ARG A 91 -13.66 -7.34 28.21
N ASN A 92 -12.84 -8.09 28.91
CA ASN A 92 -12.45 -9.44 28.49
C ASN A 92 -13.48 -10.46 28.97
N ILE A 93 -13.81 -11.44 28.15
CA ILE A 93 -14.73 -12.52 28.45
C ILE A 93 -14.07 -13.85 28.19
N ARG A 94 -14.02 -14.71 29.22
CA ARG A 94 -13.48 -16.07 29.16
C ARG A 94 -14.51 -17.08 29.59
N PHE A 95 -14.34 -18.31 29.14
CA PHE A 95 -15.12 -19.47 29.61
C PHE A 95 -14.20 -20.48 30.30
N VAL A 96 -14.62 -20.96 31.45
CA VAL A 96 -13.88 -21.95 32.25
C VAL A 96 -14.80 -23.09 32.67
N LEU A 97 -14.30 -24.31 32.61
CA LEU A 97 -14.91 -25.46 33.25
C LEU A 97 -14.30 -25.62 34.66
N GLU A 98 -15.12 -25.56 35.69
CA GLU A 98 -14.70 -25.86 37.05
C GLU A 98 -15.13 -27.28 37.43
N LYS A 99 -14.18 -28.10 37.81
CA LYS A 99 -14.38 -29.47 38.25
C LYS A 99 -13.44 -29.78 39.42
N ASP A 100 -13.99 -30.35 40.50
CA ASP A 100 -13.22 -30.73 41.67
C ASP A 100 -12.39 -29.56 42.27
N GLY A 101 -12.93 -28.34 42.22
CA GLY A 101 -12.26 -27.12 42.70
C GLY A 101 -11.13 -26.62 41.79
N VAL A 102 -10.94 -27.19 40.62
CA VAL A 102 -9.95 -26.77 39.64
C VAL A 102 -10.65 -26.10 38.44
N ALA A 103 -10.19 -24.91 38.09
CA ALA A 103 -10.65 -24.17 36.90
C ALA A 103 -9.83 -24.54 35.66
N TYR A 104 -10.50 -24.91 34.58
CA TYR A 104 -9.90 -25.28 33.28
C TYR A 104 -10.38 -24.29 32.21
N PRO A 105 -9.54 -23.34 31.75
CA PRO A 105 -9.91 -22.41 30.70
C PRO A 105 -10.25 -23.14 29.41
N LEU A 106 -11.32 -22.73 28.73
CA LEU A 106 -11.72 -23.37 27.46
C LEU A 106 -10.78 -23.03 26.29
N ASP A 107 -10.00 -21.98 26.40
CA ASP A 107 -8.93 -21.65 25.45
C ASP A 107 -7.69 -22.58 25.57
N GLU A 108 -7.63 -23.40 26.62
CA GLU A 108 -6.59 -24.42 26.86
C GLU A 108 -7.08 -25.86 26.58
N THR A 109 -8.15 -26.02 25.81
CA THR A 109 -8.68 -27.36 25.48
C THR A 109 -7.74 -28.11 24.54
N GLU A 110 -7.73 -29.46 24.62
CA GLU A 110 -6.87 -30.32 23.79
C GLU A 110 -7.13 -30.13 22.30
N TYR A 111 -8.37 -29.88 21.91
CA TYR A 111 -8.75 -29.63 20.53
C TYR A 111 -9.76 -28.49 20.43
N CYS A 112 -9.44 -27.55 19.57
CA CYS A 112 -10.33 -26.46 19.19
C CYS A 112 -10.33 -26.32 17.66
N ARG A 113 -11.50 -26.39 17.04
CA ARG A 113 -11.72 -25.96 15.66
C ARG A 113 -12.52 -24.68 15.67
N ALA A 114 -11.90 -23.60 15.25
CA ALA A 114 -12.56 -22.30 15.07
C ALA A 114 -12.96 -22.12 13.60
N SER A 115 -14.13 -21.56 13.35
CA SER A 115 -14.56 -21.19 12.00
C SER A 115 -15.22 -19.81 12.00
N TYR A 116 -15.04 -19.08 10.87
CA TYR A 116 -15.71 -17.81 10.62
C TYR A 116 -16.48 -17.87 9.29
N ARG A 117 -17.75 -17.50 9.33
CA ARG A 117 -18.60 -17.39 8.15
C ARG A 117 -19.88 -16.60 8.45
N ASP A 118 -20.33 -15.77 7.53
CA ASP A 118 -21.59 -15.03 7.60
C ASP A 118 -21.74 -14.28 8.95
N GLY A 119 -20.69 -13.55 9.38
CA GLY A 119 -20.68 -12.78 10.64
C GLY A 119 -20.67 -13.61 11.92
N ARG A 120 -20.59 -14.93 11.81
CA ARG A 120 -20.61 -15.86 12.95
C ARG A 120 -19.22 -16.45 13.19
N ARG A 121 -18.77 -16.40 14.45
CA ARG A 121 -17.65 -17.21 14.93
C ARG A 121 -18.18 -18.47 15.60
N GLU A 122 -17.63 -19.64 15.27
CA GLU A 122 -18.01 -20.94 15.84
C GLU A 122 -16.78 -21.67 16.32
N TYR A 123 -16.88 -22.29 17.50
CA TYR A 123 -15.86 -23.14 18.10
C TYR A 123 -16.41 -24.54 18.35
N LEU A 124 -15.65 -25.57 17.95
CA LEU A 124 -15.88 -26.96 18.31
C LEU A 124 -14.73 -27.42 19.19
N LEU A 125 -15.05 -27.73 20.46
CA LEU A 125 -14.05 -28.07 21.46
C LEU A 125 -14.20 -29.55 21.86
N LYS A 126 -13.07 -30.24 21.99
CA LYS A 126 -13.00 -31.59 22.56
C LYS A 126 -11.92 -31.62 23.62
N ASP A 127 -12.22 -32.33 24.74
CA ASP A 127 -11.26 -32.46 25.80
C ASP A 127 -11.61 -33.72 26.61
N LYS A 128 -10.61 -34.44 27.07
CA LYS A 128 -10.80 -35.65 27.92
C LYS A 128 -11.54 -35.38 29.21
N ARG A 129 -11.52 -34.14 29.69
CA ARG A 129 -12.19 -33.73 30.97
C ARG A 129 -13.69 -33.89 30.91
N TRP A 130 -14.30 -33.87 29.74
CA TRP A 130 -15.75 -34.12 29.59
C TRP A 130 -16.08 -35.31 28.63
N GLY A 131 -15.09 -36.19 28.40
CA GLY A 131 -15.31 -37.42 27.63
C GLY A 131 -15.39 -37.20 26.13
N ALA A 132 -16.15 -38.01 25.40
CA ALA A 132 -16.24 -38.00 23.97
C ALA A 132 -17.12 -36.88 23.37
N GLY A 133 -17.84 -36.13 24.19
CA GLY A 133 -18.76 -35.10 23.76
C GLY A 133 -18.04 -33.87 23.14
N VAL A 134 -18.77 -33.14 22.30
CA VAL A 134 -18.29 -31.90 21.67
C VAL A 134 -18.99 -30.70 22.29
N LEU A 135 -18.23 -29.79 22.88
CA LEU A 135 -18.76 -28.49 23.27
C LEU A 135 -18.74 -27.56 22.09
N ARG A 136 -19.88 -26.96 21.79
CA ARG A 136 -20.01 -25.99 20.69
C ARG A 136 -20.33 -24.61 21.22
N ILE A 137 -19.56 -23.60 20.81
CA ILE A 137 -19.81 -22.20 21.12
C ILE A 137 -19.97 -21.47 19.80
N GLU A 138 -21.07 -20.75 19.63
CA GLU A 138 -21.35 -19.89 18.49
C GLU A 138 -21.63 -18.49 19.01
N VAL A 139 -21.12 -17.47 18.32
CA VAL A 139 -21.34 -16.08 18.69
C VAL A 139 -21.60 -15.20 17.48
N LEU A 140 -22.50 -14.26 17.64
CA LEU A 140 -22.90 -13.22 16.69
C LEU A 140 -23.02 -11.89 17.44
N ALA A 141 -22.64 -10.80 16.79
CA ALA A 141 -23.08 -9.48 17.21
C ALA A 141 -24.59 -9.32 16.98
N MET A 142 -25.25 -8.45 17.71
CA MET A 142 -26.66 -8.09 17.48
C MET A 142 -26.73 -6.98 16.42
N PRO A 143 -27.59 -7.08 15.41
CA PRO A 143 -27.55 -6.16 14.26
C PRO A 143 -27.97 -4.72 14.58
N ASP A 144 -28.81 -4.52 15.58
CA ASP A 144 -29.45 -3.22 15.82
C ASP A 144 -29.06 -2.60 17.19
N CYS A 145 -28.12 -3.21 17.90
CA CYS A 145 -27.68 -2.72 19.21
C CYS A 145 -26.24 -3.12 19.55
N GLU A 146 -25.69 -2.46 20.54
CA GLU A 146 -24.32 -2.68 21.04
C GLU A 146 -24.25 -3.90 21.96
N ALA A 147 -24.53 -5.07 21.39
CA ALA A 147 -24.60 -6.33 22.13
C ALA A 147 -24.15 -7.52 21.25
N ALA A 148 -23.88 -8.65 21.90
CA ALA A 148 -23.64 -9.92 21.22
C ALA A 148 -24.39 -11.06 21.93
N VAL A 149 -24.70 -12.10 21.15
CA VAL A 149 -25.40 -13.30 21.64
C VAL A 149 -24.56 -14.54 21.38
N TRP A 150 -24.37 -15.35 22.42
CA TRP A 150 -23.79 -16.70 22.38
C TRP A 150 -24.84 -17.77 22.43
N ARG A 151 -24.63 -18.80 21.61
CA ARG A 151 -25.33 -20.08 21.74
C ARG A 151 -24.29 -21.13 22.13
N ILE A 152 -24.43 -21.73 23.31
CA ILE A 152 -23.51 -22.72 23.86
C ILE A 152 -24.26 -24.05 23.98
N ALA A 153 -23.85 -25.04 23.18
CA ALA A 153 -24.39 -26.40 23.22
C ALA A 153 -23.37 -27.32 23.87
N SER A 154 -23.75 -27.87 25.01
CA SER A 154 -22.85 -28.58 25.92
C SER A 154 -23.03 -30.08 25.85
N PRO A 155 -21.96 -30.89 25.86
CA PRO A 155 -22.05 -32.30 26.16
C PRO A 155 -22.43 -32.48 27.64
N GLN A 156 -22.78 -33.70 28.05
CA GLN A 156 -22.91 -34.01 29.46
C GLN A 156 -21.51 -34.12 30.07
N PHE A 157 -21.24 -33.33 31.09
CA PHE A 157 -19.98 -33.39 31.83
C PHE A 157 -20.23 -33.16 33.35
N GLU A 158 -19.32 -33.63 34.17
CA GLU A 158 -19.25 -33.31 35.60
C GLU A 158 -18.57 -31.95 35.78
N GLY A 159 -19.07 -31.13 36.70
CA GLY A 159 -18.56 -29.79 36.94
C GLY A 159 -19.48 -28.68 36.43
N CYS A 160 -19.03 -27.46 36.56
CA CYS A 160 -19.77 -26.25 36.25
C CYS A 160 -19.06 -25.46 35.15
N LEU A 161 -19.81 -25.07 34.14
CA LEU A 161 -19.28 -24.14 33.11
C LEU A 161 -19.59 -22.70 33.53
N ARG A 162 -18.54 -21.87 33.58
CA ARG A 162 -18.65 -20.47 34.00
C ARG A 162 -18.14 -19.53 32.89
N ALA A 163 -18.78 -18.38 32.81
CA ALA A 163 -18.29 -17.24 32.05
C ALA A 163 -17.72 -16.21 33.03
N ILE A 164 -16.54 -15.71 32.73
CA ILE A 164 -15.81 -14.76 33.57
C ILE A 164 -15.59 -13.47 32.74
N VAL A 165 -16.04 -12.35 33.33
CA VAL A 165 -15.82 -11.01 32.77
C VAL A 165 -14.77 -10.30 33.61
N CYS A 166 -13.73 -9.78 32.92
CA CYS A 166 -12.64 -9.06 33.57
C CYS A 166 -12.43 -7.71 32.91
N GLN A 167 -11.69 -6.82 33.55
CA GLN A 167 -11.07 -5.69 32.86
C GLN A 167 -9.99 -6.19 31.92
N ILE A 168 -9.62 -5.36 30.96
CA ILE A 168 -8.48 -5.63 30.07
C ILE A 168 -7.18 -5.09 30.67
N ALA A 169 -6.04 -5.61 30.18
CA ALA A 169 -4.71 -5.25 30.66
C ALA A 169 -4.35 -3.78 30.41
N GLN A 170 -4.86 -3.19 29.32
CA GLN A 170 -4.64 -1.79 28.99
C GLN A 170 -5.94 -1.00 29.07
N PRO A 171 -6.07 -0.05 30.04
CA PRO A 171 -7.32 0.69 30.25
C PRO A 171 -7.66 1.68 29.14
N LYS A 172 -6.67 2.07 28.32
CA LYS A 172 -6.87 2.91 27.14
C LYS A 172 -6.22 2.25 25.95
N LEU A 173 -6.99 2.03 24.90
CA LEU A 173 -6.51 1.61 23.60
C LEU A 173 -6.07 2.84 22.77
N HIS A 174 -5.39 2.58 21.66
CA HIS A 174 -5.12 3.64 20.70
C HIS A 174 -6.43 4.31 20.25
N ARG A 175 -6.36 5.62 20.05
CA ARG A 175 -7.48 6.37 19.50
C ARG A 175 -7.78 5.89 18.08
N ASN A 176 -9.04 6.03 17.68
CA ASN A 176 -9.39 5.89 16.28
C ASN A 176 -8.57 6.89 15.44
N GLY A 177 -7.84 6.38 14.46
CA GLY A 177 -6.96 7.18 13.63
C GLY A 177 -5.53 7.32 14.11
N ASP A 178 -5.16 6.73 15.24
CA ASP A 178 -3.75 6.64 15.62
C ASP A 178 -3.05 5.57 14.77
N ILE A 179 -1.82 5.86 14.40
CA ILE A 179 -0.96 4.91 13.68
C ILE A 179 -0.46 3.84 14.64
N GLY A 180 -0.42 2.61 14.13
CA GLY A 180 0.02 1.44 14.87
C GLY A 180 -1.11 0.68 15.54
N ALA A 181 -0.82 -0.55 15.90
CA ALA A 181 -1.74 -1.42 16.62
C ALA A 181 -1.57 -1.27 18.14
N ASP A 182 -2.59 -1.68 18.86
CA ASP A 182 -2.50 -1.78 20.32
C ASP A 182 -1.38 -2.75 20.74
N LYS A 183 -0.80 -2.51 21.91
CA LYS A 183 0.27 -3.37 22.44
C LYS A 183 -0.18 -4.83 22.60
N PRO A 184 0.73 -5.82 22.49
CA PRO A 184 0.41 -7.23 22.74
C PRO A 184 -0.26 -7.43 24.08
N GLY A 185 -1.30 -8.26 24.08
CA GLY A 185 -2.02 -8.60 25.28
C GLY A 185 -2.87 -7.47 25.87
N CYS A 186 -3.03 -6.34 25.17
CA CYS A 186 -3.81 -5.20 25.69
C CYS A 186 -5.28 -5.56 26.01
N LEU A 187 -5.88 -6.48 25.23
CA LEU A 187 -7.24 -6.96 25.43
C LEU A 187 -7.34 -8.19 26.35
N GLU A 188 -6.21 -8.71 26.83
CA GLU A 188 -6.22 -9.83 27.80
C GLU A 188 -6.77 -9.40 29.16
N ALA A 189 -7.28 -10.38 29.91
CA ALA A 189 -7.84 -10.15 31.21
C ALA A 189 -6.80 -9.66 32.23
N ALA A 190 -7.16 -8.66 33.02
CA ALA A 190 -6.34 -8.13 34.10
C ALA A 190 -7.13 -7.99 35.38
N GLY A 191 -6.45 -8.21 36.51
CA GLY A 191 -7.04 -8.07 37.83
C GLY A 191 -8.04 -9.17 38.21
N ASN A 192 -8.84 -8.90 39.23
CA ASN A 192 -9.89 -9.81 39.68
C ASN A 192 -11.10 -9.78 38.74
N PRO A 193 -11.85 -10.88 38.62
CA PRO A 193 -13.10 -10.90 37.89
C PRO A 193 -14.08 -9.82 38.37
N LEU A 194 -14.64 -9.07 37.38
CA LEU A 194 -15.75 -8.16 37.65
C LEU A 194 -17.08 -8.89 37.82
N GLN A 195 -17.24 -9.99 37.08
CA GLN A 195 -18.40 -10.84 37.09
C GLN A 195 -18.00 -12.28 36.84
N THR A 196 -18.63 -13.19 37.56
CA THR A 196 -18.59 -14.63 37.28
C THR A 196 -20.02 -15.14 37.19
N LEU A 197 -20.35 -15.73 36.03
CA LEU A 197 -21.66 -16.27 35.74
C LEU A 197 -21.59 -17.78 35.59
N GLU A 198 -22.28 -18.50 36.45
CA GLU A 198 -22.46 -19.95 36.33
C GLU A 198 -23.56 -20.27 35.32
N MET A 199 -23.24 -21.14 34.34
CA MET A 199 -24.18 -21.45 33.26
C MET A 199 -25.07 -22.64 33.62
N SER A 200 -26.37 -22.43 33.47
CA SER A 200 -27.38 -23.49 33.61
C SER A 200 -27.80 -24.01 32.23
N PHE A 201 -27.77 -25.34 32.08
CA PHE A 201 -28.20 -26.03 30.88
C PHE A 201 -29.49 -26.80 31.13
N GLY A 202 -30.56 -26.39 30.43
CA GLY A 202 -31.84 -27.12 30.51
C GLY A 202 -31.77 -28.49 29.80
N LYS A 203 -32.93 -29.14 29.61
CA LYS A 203 -33.03 -30.45 28.96
C LYS A 203 -32.44 -30.49 27.56
N SER A 204 -32.47 -29.38 26.84
CA SER A 204 -31.86 -29.23 25.51
C SER A 204 -30.31 -29.18 25.49
N ARG A 205 -29.70 -29.10 26.65
CA ARG A 205 -28.25 -28.95 26.83
C ARG A 205 -27.70 -27.73 26.09
N THR A 206 -28.49 -26.67 25.95
CA THR A 206 -28.14 -25.41 25.27
C THR A 206 -28.43 -24.26 26.24
N ALA A 207 -27.46 -23.36 26.35
CA ALA A 207 -27.58 -22.08 27.04
C ALA A 207 -27.38 -20.92 26.06
N TYR A 208 -28.01 -19.80 26.37
CA TYR A 208 -27.83 -18.54 25.62
C TYR A 208 -27.34 -17.46 26.56
N LEU A 209 -26.32 -16.73 26.13
CA LEU A 209 -25.79 -15.58 26.84
C LEU A 209 -25.91 -14.34 25.95
N VAL A 210 -26.16 -13.22 26.61
CA VAL A 210 -26.14 -11.92 25.96
C VAL A 210 -25.18 -11.02 26.73
N VAL A 211 -24.33 -10.28 26.00
CA VAL A 211 -23.47 -9.25 26.56
C VAL A 211 -23.81 -7.90 25.93
N ASN A 212 -23.90 -6.89 26.76
CA ASN A 212 -23.77 -5.49 26.36
C ASN A 212 -22.36 -4.98 26.74
N LEU A 213 -22.21 -3.70 27.01
CA LEU A 213 -20.90 -3.12 27.39
C LEU A 213 -20.37 -3.67 28.74
N ASP A 214 -21.21 -3.79 29.74
CA ASP A 214 -20.78 -4.00 31.12
C ASP A 214 -21.28 -5.30 31.77
N GLN A 215 -22.31 -5.92 31.21
CA GLN A 215 -22.94 -7.07 31.78
C GLN A 215 -23.08 -8.23 30.82
N LEU A 216 -22.68 -9.40 31.29
CA LEU A 216 -22.96 -10.66 30.65
C LEU A 216 -24.06 -11.36 31.44
N GLN A 217 -25.12 -11.79 30.80
CA GLN A 217 -26.23 -12.47 31.45
C GLN A 217 -26.68 -13.69 30.63
N GLN A 218 -27.12 -14.73 31.38
CA GLN A 218 -27.83 -15.84 30.78
C GLN A 218 -29.28 -15.42 30.61
N VAL A 219 -29.82 -15.57 29.42
CA VAL A 219 -31.23 -15.28 29.11
C VAL A 219 -32.03 -16.56 29.02
N GLU A 220 -33.34 -16.44 29.16
CA GLU A 220 -34.26 -17.59 29.03
C GLU A 220 -34.07 -18.25 27.66
N ALA A 221 -34.22 -19.60 27.64
CA ALA A 221 -33.88 -20.39 26.47
C ALA A 221 -34.64 -19.98 25.19
N GLU A 222 -35.91 -19.61 25.35
CA GLU A 222 -36.73 -19.17 24.21
C GLU A 222 -36.32 -17.77 23.74
N GLU A 223 -36.13 -16.83 24.62
CA GLU A 223 -35.64 -15.48 24.34
C GLU A 223 -34.28 -15.52 23.61
N GLY A 224 -33.32 -16.26 24.19
CA GLY A 224 -31.99 -16.40 23.63
C GLY A 224 -31.99 -17.12 22.27
N ARG A 225 -32.89 -18.08 22.08
CA ARG A 225 -33.06 -18.74 20.78
C ARG A 225 -33.57 -17.78 19.71
N LEU A 226 -34.53 -16.93 20.04
CA LEU A 226 -35.09 -15.94 19.15
C LEU A 226 -34.03 -14.88 18.81
N ALA A 227 -33.35 -14.31 19.78
CA ALA A 227 -32.27 -13.35 19.58
C ALA A 227 -31.15 -13.91 18.67
N TYR A 228 -30.71 -15.14 18.96
CA TYR A 228 -29.71 -15.81 18.12
C TYR A 228 -30.19 -16.05 16.68
N GLN A 229 -31.44 -16.51 16.52
CA GLN A 229 -32.02 -16.76 15.19
C GLN A 229 -32.19 -15.47 14.38
N GLN A 230 -32.60 -14.38 15.02
CA GLN A 230 -32.73 -13.06 14.40
C GLN A 230 -31.37 -12.58 13.90
N ALA A 231 -30.35 -12.54 14.77
CA ALA A 231 -29.01 -12.15 14.40
C ALA A 231 -28.44 -13.02 13.25
N ARG A 232 -28.59 -14.34 13.38
CA ARG A 232 -28.12 -15.28 12.35
C ARG A 232 -28.84 -15.10 11.01
N SER A 233 -30.15 -14.86 11.00
CA SER A 233 -30.94 -14.61 9.78
C SER A 233 -30.48 -13.32 9.11
N HIS A 234 -30.32 -12.26 9.91
CA HIS A 234 -29.83 -10.97 9.42
C HIS A 234 -28.47 -11.10 8.70
N TYR A 235 -27.47 -11.66 9.37
CA TYR A 235 -26.13 -11.78 8.78
C TYR A 235 -26.05 -12.75 7.59
N ARG A 236 -26.86 -13.79 7.57
CA ARG A 236 -27.00 -14.66 6.39
C ARG A 236 -27.63 -13.93 5.21
N GLN A 237 -28.66 -13.15 5.45
CA GLN A 237 -29.28 -12.34 4.42
C GLN A 237 -28.30 -11.30 3.88
N LEU A 238 -27.60 -10.62 4.77
CA LEU A 238 -26.57 -9.65 4.43
C LEU A 238 -25.45 -10.30 3.60
N ALA A 239 -24.86 -11.39 4.08
CA ALA A 239 -23.80 -12.13 3.39
C ALA A 239 -24.22 -12.71 2.04
N SER A 240 -25.53 -13.00 1.85
CA SER A 240 -26.06 -13.54 0.60
C SER A 240 -26.14 -12.52 -0.54
N ARG A 241 -25.85 -11.25 -0.24
CA ARG A 241 -25.89 -10.14 -1.21
C ARG A 241 -24.88 -10.34 -2.34
N ILE A 242 -23.70 -10.88 -1.99
CA ILE A 242 -22.67 -11.26 -2.97
C ILE A 242 -22.34 -12.74 -2.77
N GLN A 243 -22.41 -13.52 -3.85
CA GLN A 243 -22.10 -14.94 -3.82
C GLN A 243 -21.18 -15.29 -4.98
N PHE A 244 -20.12 -16.00 -4.68
CA PHE A 244 -19.18 -16.55 -5.63
C PHE A 244 -19.23 -18.08 -5.61
N LYS A 245 -19.22 -18.68 -6.80
CA LYS A 245 -19.02 -20.12 -6.96
C LYS A 245 -18.04 -20.35 -8.10
N THR A 246 -16.85 -20.77 -7.74
CA THR A 246 -15.72 -20.97 -8.65
C THR A 246 -15.00 -22.28 -8.34
N PRO A 247 -14.12 -22.76 -9.21
CA PRO A 247 -13.23 -23.89 -8.89
C PRO A 247 -12.27 -23.61 -7.72
N ASP A 248 -12.03 -22.32 -7.39
CA ASP A 248 -11.15 -21.94 -6.30
C ASP A 248 -11.91 -21.80 -4.97
N PRO A 249 -11.67 -22.67 -3.98
CA PRO A 249 -12.36 -22.62 -2.69
C PRO A 249 -12.03 -21.36 -1.86
N TYR A 250 -10.88 -20.72 -2.11
CA TYR A 250 -10.50 -19.47 -1.42
C TYR A 250 -11.38 -18.31 -1.88
N ILE A 251 -11.63 -18.19 -3.17
CA ILE A 251 -12.52 -17.15 -3.72
C ILE A 251 -13.96 -17.33 -3.20
N ASN A 252 -14.39 -18.60 -3.03
CA ASN A 252 -15.75 -18.91 -2.59
C ASN A 252 -16.06 -18.48 -1.13
N THR A 253 -15.05 -18.09 -0.36
CA THR A 253 -15.25 -17.55 1.01
C THR A 253 -15.47 -16.04 1.03
N LEU A 254 -15.16 -15.34 -0.07
CA LEU A 254 -14.97 -13.89 -0.05
C LEU A 254 -16.28 -13.09 -0.13
N GLY A 255 -17.29 -13.54 -0.87
CA GLY A 255 -18.49 -12.75 -1.13
C GLY A 255 -19.16 -12.25 0.13
N GLY A 256 -19.54 -13.15 1.03
CA GLY A 256 -20.15 -12.79 2.31
C GLY A 256 -19.20 -12.02 3.23
N ALA A 257 -17.92 -12.39 3.26
CA ALA A 257 -16.93 -11.70 4.09
C ALA A 257 -16.76 -10.23 3.66
N LEU A 258 -16.74 -9.97 2.35
CA LEU A 258 -16.66 -8.62 1.78
C LEU A 258 -17.85 -7.76 2.21
N VAL A 259 -19.07 -8.29 2.06
CA VAL A 259 -20.28 -7.55 2.44
C VAL A 259 -20.29 -7.21 3.92
N LEU A 260 -19.83 -8.14 4.78
CA LEU A 260 -19.81 -7.93 6.23
C LEU A 260 -18.72 -6.94 6.68
N ALA A 261 -17.57 -6.96 6.02
CA ALA A 261 -16.54 -5.95 6.26
C ALA A 261 -17.02 -4.56 5.85
N ALA A 262 -17.64 -4.46 4.67
CA ALA A 262 -18.21 -3.21 4.18
C ALA A 262 -19.34 -2.67 5.08
N ASP A 263 -20.23 -3.56 5.59
CA ASP A 263 -21.26 -3.15 6.55
C ASP A 263 -20.67 -2.64 7.86
N GLY A 264 -19.56 -3.23 8.32
CA GLY A 264 -18.83 -2.78 9.51
C GLY A 264 -18.17 -1.40 9.35
N ASP A 265 -17.88 -0.99 8.10
CA ASP A 265 -17.27 0.30 7.79
C ASP A 265 -18.28 1.46 7.68
N TRP A 266 -19.56 1.15 7.70
CA TRP A 266 -20.66 2.13 7.64
C TRP A 266 -20.97 2.67 9.03
N ASP A 267 -21.14 4.01 9.17
CA ASP A 267 -21.46 4.67 10.45
C ASP A 267 -22.95 5.06 10.59
N GLY A 268 -23.76 4.74 9.61
CA GLY A 268 -25.16 5.14 9.52
C GLY A 268 -25.42 6.30 8.57
N GLN A 269 -24.34 7.03 8.17
CA GLN A 269 -24.41 8.16 7.25
C GLN A 269 -23.36 8.10 6.14
N THR A 270 -22.13 7.72 6.48
CA THR A 270 -20.99 7.72 5.56
C THR A 270 -20.16 6.43 5.69
N TRP A 271 -19.44 6.10 4.61
CA TRP A 271 -18.32 5.17 4.66
C TRP A 271 -17.17 5.82 5.40
N LEU A 272 -16.52 5.06 6.28
CA LEU A 272 -15.39 5.52 7.07
C LEU A 272 -14.06 5.13 6.41
N HIS A 273 -12.96 5.63 6.96
CA HIS A 273 -11.62 5.26 6.52
C HIS A 273 -11.28 3.81 6.91
N GLY A 274 -11.82 3.31 8.00
CA GLY A 274 -11.67 1.91 8.43
C GLY A 274 -12.62 1.51 9.55
N CYS A 275 -12.83 0.22 9.70
CA CYS A 275 -13.76 -0.33 10.71
C CYS A 275 -13.22 -0.24 12.13
N ILE A 276 -11.89 -0.35 12.32
CA ILE A 276 -11.21 -0.42 13.62
C ILE A 276 -10.16 0.68 13.73
N GLY A 277 -9.03 0.51 13.07
CA GLY A 277 -8.04 1.56 12.93
C GLY A 277 -8.55 2.65 11.99
N TRP A 278 -8.29 3.91 12.32
CA TRP A 278 -8.78 5.04 11.53
C TRP A 278 -10.30 5.06 11.32
N ARG A 279 -11.09 4.63 12.32
CA ARG A 279 -12.54 4.71 12.28
C ARG A 279 -12.99 6.17 12.36
N MET A 280 -12.88 6.88 11.25
CA MET A 280 -13.17 8.30 11.16
C MET A 280 -13.63 8.67 9.74
N PRO A 281 -14.37 9.78 9.59
CA PRO A 281 -14.83 10.26 8.30
C PRO A 281 -13.69 10.59 7.34
N LEU A 282 -13.92 10.28 6.07
CA LEU A 282 -13.05 10.62 4.95
C LEU A 282 -13.89 10.73 3.68
N ALA A 283 -13.73 11.82 2.93
CA ALA A 283 -14.59 12.12 1.79
C ALA A 283 -14.45 11.12 0.63
N GLY A 284 -13.26 10.62 0.39
CA GLY A 284 -12.96 9.61 -0.61
C GLY A 284 -11.96 8.59 -0.06
N TRP A 285 -11.27 7.87 -0.90
CA TRP A 285 -10.29 6.83 -0.62
C TRP A 285 -10.82 5.42 -0.88
N ARG A 286 -11.47 5.25 -2.05
CA ARG A 286 -12.04 3.99 -2.54
C ARG A 286 -13.22 3.43 -1.74
N ALA A 287 -13.45 3.89 -0.50
CA ALA A 287 -14.58 3.42 0.30
C ALA A 287 -15.94 3.81 -0.29
N GLY A 288 -16.06 4.93 -0.99
CA GLY A 288 -17.29 5.37 -1.62
C GLY A 288 -17.79 4.46 -2.75
N TYR A 289 -16.92 3.68 -3.40
CA TYR A 289 -17.32 2.67 -4.38
C TYR A 289 -18.19 1.54 -3.79
N LEU A 290 -18.10 1.30 -2.48
CA LEU A 290 -18.81 0.18 -1.82
C LEU A 290 -20.32 0.25 -2.00
N GLY A 291 -20.88 1.45 -1.96
CA GLY A 291 -22.33 1.64 -2.13
C GLY A 291 -22.81 1.06 -3.44
N ASP A 292 -22.13 1.37 -4.50
CA ASP A 292 -22.50 0.95 -5.87
C ASP A 292 -22.22 -0.52 -6.12
N VAL A 293 -20.98 -0.94 -5.90
CA VAL A 293 -20.55 -2.33 -6.19
C VAL A 293 -21.40 -3.35 -5.42
N LEU A 294 -21.81 -3.04 -4.19
CA LEU A 294 -22.60 -3.91 -3.33
C LEU A 294 -24.13 -3.66 -3.43
N GLY A 295 -24.54 -2.70 -4.25
CA GLY A 295 -25.96 -2.39 -4.48
C GLY A 295 -26.64 -1.70 -3.30
N TRP A 296 -25.91 -0.88 -2.56
CA TRP A 296 -26.42 -0.03 -1.49
C TRP A 296 -26.57 1.43 -1.96
N ASN A 297 -27.36 1.67 -3.01
CA ASN A 297 -27.54 3.00 -3.61
C ASN A 297 -27.94 4.06 -2.58
N GLU A 298 -28.81 3.72 -1.62
CA GLU A 298 -29.21 4.65 -0.57
C GLU A 298 -28.04 5.08 0.30
N ARG A 299 -27.11 4.16 0.62
CA ARG A 299 -25.89 4.47 1.36
C ARG A 299 -24.93 5.32 0.51
N ALA A 300 -24.78 5.01 -0.79
CA ALA A 300 -24.00 5.82 -1.71
C ALA A 300 -24.51 7.27 -1.75
N VAL A 301 -25.79 7.46 -1.98
CA VAL A 301 -26.43 8.78 -1.98
C VAL A 301 -26.26 9.49 -0.64
N SER A 302 -26.44 8.79 0.49
CA SER A 302 -26.21 9.37 1.83
C SER A 302 -24.79 9.88 2.01
N HIS A 303 -23.80 9.07 1.63
CA HIS A 303 -22.37 9.42 1.69
C HIS A 303 -22.05 10.64 0.84
N PHE A 304 -22.42 10.62 -0.44
CA PHE A 304 -22.13 11.72 -1.36
C PHE A 304 -22.87 13.01 -0.98
N ASP A 305 -24.11 12.94 -0.51
CA ASP A 305 -24.86 14.09 -0.03
C ASP A 305 -24.24 14.73 1.23
N ALA A 306 -23.75 13.92 2.16
CA ALA A 306 -23.11 14.41 3.37
C ALA A 306 -21.85 15.20 3.06
N TYR A 307 -21.03 14.72 2.12
CA TYR A 307 -19.82 15.43 1.70
C TYR A 307 -20.09 16.55 0.68
N ALA A 308 -21.15 16.52 -0.09
CA ALA A 308 -21.59 17.66 -0.89
C ALA A 308 -21.87 18.88 -0.01
N LYS A 309 -22.44 18.69 1.19
CA LYS A 309 -22.62 19.77 2.19
C LYS A 309 -21.31 20.23 2.84
N SER A 310 -20.22 19.47 2.68
CA SER A 310 -18.89 19.85 3.14
C SER A 310 -18.13 20.68 2.11
N GLN A 311 -18.70 20.95 0.95
CA GLN A 311 -18.09 21.79 -0.07
C GLN A 311 -18.11 23.26 0.35
N VAL A 312 -16.96 23.90 0.25
CA VAL A 312 -16.78 25.34 0.47
C VAL A 312 -17.39 26.10 -0.71
N THR A 313 -18.28 27.06 -0.41
CA THR A 313 -19.01 27.85 -1.42
C THR A 313 -18.98 29.35 -1.20
N ASN A 314 -18.30 29.81 -0.14
CA ASN A 314 -18.34 31.21 0.31
C ASN A 314 -16.94 31.79 0.62
N VAL A 315 -15.90 31.17 0.09
CA VAL A 315 -14.52 31.63 0.26
C VAL A 315 -13.87 31.80 -1.10
N GLU A 316 -13.66 33.03 -1.51
CA GLU A 316 -13.01 33.36 -2.79
C GLU A 316 -11.49 33.09 -2.74
N PRO A 317 -10.89 32.57 -3.83
CA PRO A 317 -9.46 32.33 -3.93
C PRO A 317 -8.70 33.64 -4.22
N VAL A 318 -8.42 34.41 -3.19
CA VAL A 318 -7.77 35.72 -3.31
C VAL A 318 -6.25 35.69 -3.10
N ILE A 319 -5.71 34.59 -2.56
CA ILE A 319 -4.27 34.41 -2.34
C ILE A 319 -3.71 33.70 -3.59
N PRO A 320 -2.64 34.24 -4.21
CA PRO A 320 -2.05 33.65 -5.39
C PRO A 320 -1.64 32.18 -5.19
N HIS A 321 -1.64 31.43 -6.28
CA HIS A 321 -1.16 30.05 -6.24
C HIS A 321 0.35 29.99 -5.92
N PRO A 322 0.85 29.00 -5.16
CA PRO A 322 2.27 28.91 -4.82
C PRO A 322 3.22 28.89 -6.01
N SER A 323 2.80 28.32 -7.15
CA SER A 323 3.60 28.34 -8.39
C SER A 323 3.72 29.74 -9.03
N GLN A 324 2.85 30.67 -8.66
CA GLN A 324 2.83 32.05 -9.14
C GLN A 324 3.54 33.02 -8.20
N ASP A 325 3.83 32.62 -6.99
CA ASP A 325 4.57 33.38 -5.99
C ASP A 325 5.78 32.57 -5.48
N PRO A 326 7.00 32.93 -5.90
CA PRO A 326 8.21 32.23 -5.48
C PRO A 326 8.49 32.22 -3.98
N LYS A 327 7.81 33.06 -3.20
CA LYS A 327 7.95 33.07 -1.74
C LYS A 327 7.10 32.02 -1.04
N MET A 328 6.19 31.40 -1.76
CA MET A 328 5.30 30.36 -1.22
C MET A 328 5.88 28.96 -1.41
N ASN A 329 5.46 28.04 -0.54
CA ASN A 329 5.88 26.65 -0.62
C ASN A 329 5.07 25.88 -1.66
N LEU A 330 5.71 25.45 -2.73
CA LEU A 330 5.09 24.61 -3.76
C LEU A 330 4.71 23.22 -3.30
N ALA A 331 5.42 22.66 -2.33
CA ALA A 331 5.21 21.28 -1.93
C ALA A 331 3.86 21.04 -1.23
N ARG A 332 3.21 22.10 -0.74
CA ARG A 332 1.87 22.08 -0.15
C ARG A 332 1.30 23.48 -0.02
N ALA A 333 -0.02 23.57 -0.08
CA ALA A 333 -0.68 24.84 0.17
C ALA A 333 -0.56 25.28 1.64
N GLU A 334 -0.38 26.58 1.89
CA GLU A 334 -0.54 27.13 3.23
C GLU A 334 -1.95 26.86 3.73
N LYS A 335 -2.08 26.40 4.97
CA LYS A 335 -3.37 26.09 5.60
C LYS A 335 -4.07 27.38 6.04
N LYS A 336 -4.64 28.08 5.07
CA LYS A 336 -5.27 29.38 5.24
C LYS A 336 -6.43 29.57 4.28
N TRP A 337 -7.58 30.03 4.79
CA TRP A 337 -8.73 30.38 3.98
C TRP A 337 -8.40 31.48 2.96
N GLY A 338 -8.88 31.30 1.73
CA GLY A 338 -8.63 32.20 0.60
C GLY A 338 -7.39 31.84 -0.23
N THR A 339 -6.63 30.79 0.14
CA THR A 339 -5.67 30.16 -0.78
C THR A 339 -6.42 29.43 -1.90
N GLN A 340 -5.74 29.09 -2.97
CA GLN A 340 -6.35 28.35 -4.07
C GLN A 340 -6.90 26.98 -3.61
N MET A 341 -6.20 26.32 -2.70
CA MET A 341 -6.64 25.04 -2.13
C MET A 341 -7.83 25.22 -1.18
N TYR A 342 -7.76 26.16 -0.24
CA TYR A 342 -8.81 26.36 0.77
C TYR A 342 -9.77 27.48 0.36
N SER A 343 -10.55 27.21 -0.68
CA SER A 343 -11.48 28.15 -1.30
C SER A 343 -12.68 27.41 -1.94
N ASN A 344 -13.54 28.15 -2.62
CA ASN A 344 -14.73 27.61 -3.26
C ASN A 344 -14.42 26.38 -4.12
N GLY A 345 -15.17 25.29 -3.92
CA GLY A 345 -15.01 23.99 -4.56
C GLY A 345 -14.27 22.93 -3.73
N TYR A 346 -13.51 23.36 -2.70
CA TYR A 346 -12.85 22.44 -1.77
C TYR A 346 -13.87 21.64 -0.97
N ILE A 347 -13.67 20.33 -0.82
CA ILE A 347 -14.49 19.42 0.01
C ILE A 347 -13.77 19.17 1.33
N CYS A 348 -14.37 19.60 2.44
CA CYS A 348 -13.81 19.37 3.76
C CYS A 348 -13.90 17.89 4.19
N ARG A 349 -12.99 17.48 5.06
CA ARG A 349 -12.86 16.08 5.50
C ARG A 349 -14.08 15.54 6.24
N ASN A 350 -14.71 16.36 7.08
CA ASN A 350 -15.83 15.88 7.89
C ASN A 350 -17.17 16.15 7.19
N PRO A 351 -18.09 15.18 7.18
CA PRO A 351 -19.36 15.33 6.52
C PRO A 351 -20.19 16.46 7.12
N GLU A 352 -20.95 17.17 6.27
CA GLU A 352 -21.82 18.29 6.61
C GLU A 352 -21.12 19.52 7.22
N ARG A 353 -19.78 19.59 7.13
CA ARG A 353 -18.98 20.70 7.67
C ARG A 353 -18.06 21.28 6.63
N ASN A 354 -18.29 22.52 6.22
CA ASN A 354 -17.50 23.24 5.21
C ASN A 354 -16.55 24.30 5.81
N ASP A 355 -16.22 24.16 7.09
CA ASP A 355 -15.42 25.10 7.86
C ASP A 355 -14.07 24.52 8.35
N GLN A 356 -13.63 23.41 7.77
CA GLN A 356 -12.46 22.68 8.24
C GLN A 356 -11.43 22.47 7.13
N MET A 357 -10.28 23.08 7.29
CA MET A 357 -9.12 22.83 6.43
C MET A 357 -8.40 21.54 6.83
N HIS A 358 -8.13 20.73 5.86
CA HIS A 358 -7.27 19.56 5.99
C HIS A 358 -6.18 19.61 4.92
N HIS A 359 -5.02 19.02 5.18
CA HIS A 359 -3.89 19.08 4.26
C HIS A 359 -3.95 18.02 3.14
N TYR A 360 -4.97 17.18 3.13
CA TYR A 360 -5.14 16.14 2.13
C TYR A 360 -5.78 16.64 0.85
N ASP A 361 -5.31 16.12 -0.27
CA ASP A 361 -5.85 16.29 -1.62
C ASP A 361 -6.85 15.18 -2.01
N MET A 362 -7.57 14.64 -1.01
CA MET A 362 -8.50 13.51 -1.19
C MET A 362 -9.79 13.87 -1.91
N ASN A 363 -9.96 15.11 -2.22
CA ASN A 363 -11.09 15.59 -3.01
C ASN A 363 -11.19 14.94 -4.39
N LEU A 364 -10.04 14.61 -5.01
CA LEU A 364 -9.97 13.86 -6.28
C LEU A 364 -10.74 12.54 -6.19
N ASN A 365 -10.52 11.79 -5.12
CA ASN A 365 -11.20 10.50 -4.92
C ASN A 365 -12.69 10.67 -4.68
N TYR A 366 -13.12 11.65 -3.90
CA TYR A 366 -14.54 11.89 -3.68
C TYR A 366 -15.28 12.15 -4.99
N ILE A 367 -14.74 13.05 -5.82
CA ILE A 367 -15.42 13.39 -7.09
C ILE A 367 -15.37 12.21 -8.06
N ASP A 368 -14.29 11.46 -8.08
CA ASP A 368 -14.17 10.26 -8.90
C ASP A 368 -15.21 9.19 -8.49
N GLU A 369 -15.36 8.92 -7.20
CA GLU A 369 -16.34 7.99 -6.65
C GLU A 369 -17.77 8.45 -6.92
N LEU A 370 -18.07 9.76 -6.79
CA LEU A 370 -19.36 10.32 -7.12
C LEU A 370 -19.69 10.18 -8.62
N LEU A 371 -18.76 10.49 -9.50
CA LEU A 371 -18.98 10.37 -10.94
C LEU A 371 -19.10 8.89 -11.36
N TRP A 372 -18.37 8.00 -10.70
CA TRP A 372 -18.45 6.56 -10.89
C TRP A 372 -19.81 6.00 -10.47
N HIS A 373 -20.43 6.55 -9.42
CA HIS A 373 -21.79 6.20 -8.99
C HIS A 373 -22.79 6.25 -10.16
N PHE A 374 -22.71 7.25 -11.02
CA PHE A 374 -23.62 7.38 -12.16
C PHE A 374 -23.41 6.35 -13.25
N GLN A 375 -22.32 5.58 -13.20
CA GLN A 375 -22.14 4.41 -14.06
C GLN A 375 -22.99 3.19 -13.62
N TYR A 376 -23.44 3.18 -12.35
CA TYR A 376 -24.34 2.14 -11.84
C TYR A 376 -25.82 2.56 -11.89
N ASP A 377 -26.10 3.80 -11.52
CA ASP A 377 -27.45 4.36 -11.51
C ASP A 377 -27.47 5.73 -12.20
N ALA A 378 -27.88 5.75 -13.46
CA ALA A 378 -28.01 6.96 -14.25
C ALA A 378 -29.27 7.80 -13.84
N ASP A 379 -29.44 8.07 -12.54
CA ASP A 379 -30.51 8.90 -12.00
C ASP A 379 -30.33 10.36 -12.38
N THR A 380 -31.11 10.83 -13.36
CA THR A 380 -31.02 12.21 -13.87
C THR A 380 -31.44 13.26 -12.83
N ALA A 381 -32.30 12.92 -11.89
CA ALA A 381 -32.70 13.83 -10.82
C ALA A 381 -31.53 14.04 -9.84
N TYR A 382 -30.81 12.95 -9.50
CA TYR A 382 -29.66 13.01 -8.66
C TYR A 382 -28.47 13.68 -9.36
N MET A 383 -28.26 13.42 -10.66
CA MET A 383 -27.27 14.15 -11.46
C MET A 383 -27.50 15.66 -11.41
N ARG A 384 -28.74 16.13 -11.62
CA ARG A 384 -29.06 17.56 -11.54
C ARG A 384 -28.82 18.14 -10.15
N LYS A 385 -29.13 17.38 -9.11
CA LYS A 385 -28.86 17.78 -7.72
C LYS A 385 -27.37 17.99 -7.46
N MET A 386 -26.53 17.05 -7.93
CA MET A 386 -25.10 17.05 -7.69
C MET A 386 -24.32 17.89 -8.70
N TRP A 387 -24.91 18.30 -9.79
CA TRP A 387 -24.25 19.05 -10.86
C TRP A 387 -23.52 20.31 -10.38
N PRO A 388 -24.11 21.20 -9.54
CA PRO A 388 -23.38 22.35 -9.02
C PRO A 388 -22.13 21.98 -8.19
N VAL A 389 -22.21 20.87 -7.44
CA VAL A 389 -21.06 20.35 -6.65
C VAL A 389 -19.94 19.90 -7.57
N ILE A 390 -20.29 19.15 -8.62
CA ILE A 390 -19.35 18.66 -9.64
C ILE A 390 -18.68 19.83 -10.36
N GLN A 391 -19.45 20.79 -10.83
CA GLN A 391 -18.94 21.97 -11.53
C GLN A 391 -17.96 22.78 -10.67
N SER A 392 -18.35 23.08 -9.43
CA SER A 392 -17.55 23.85 -8.49
C SER A 392 -16.24 23.12 -8.17
N HIS A 393 -16.31 21.78 -8.01
CA HIS A 393 -15.13 20.99 -7.69
C HIS A 393 -14.15 20.90 -8.88
N LEU A 394 -14.63 20.59 -10.09
CA LEU A 394 -13.77 20.53 -11.27
C LEU A 394 -13.11 21.88 -11.59
N ALA A 395 -13.83 23.00 -11.33
CA ALA A 395 -13.22 24.33 -11.45
C ALA A 395 -12.13 24.56 -10.38
N TRP A 396 -12.35 24.05 -9.16
CA TRP A 396 -11.35 24.08 -8.09
C TRP A 396 -10.14 23.21 -8.43
N GLU A 397 -10.33 21.99 -8.94
CA GLU A 397 -9.25 21.10 -9.41
C GLU A 397 -8.35 21.79 -10.43
N LYS A 398 -8.97 22.35 -11.48
CA LYS A 398 -8.22 23.04 -12.53
C LYS A 398 -7.45 24.23 -11.98
N ARG A 399 -8.07 25.06 -11.17
CA ARG A 399 -7.43 26.23 -10.58
C ARG A 399 -6.28 25.88 -9.65
N ASN A 400 -6.43 24.80 -8.86
CA ASN A 400 -5.47 24.42 -7.83
C ASN A 400 -4.33 23.53 -8.38
N TYR A 401 -4.61 22.68 -9.35
CA TYR A 401 -3.67 21.66 -9.83
C TYR A 401 -3.23 21.83 -11.31
N ASP A 402 -3.79 22.79 -12.03
CA ASP A 402 -3.33 23.16 -13.37
C ASP A 402 -3.18 24.69 -13.47
N PRO A 403 -2.33 25.30 -12.61
CA PRO A 403 -2.22 26.76 -12.54
C PRO A 403 -1.51 27.37 -13.72
N ASP A 404 -0.73 26.61 -14.49
CA ASP A 404 -0.03 27.06 -15.69
C ASP A 404 -0.80 26.75 -17.01
N GLY A 405 -1.91 26.02 -16.90
CA GLY A 405 -2.82 25.78 -18.00
C GLY A 405 -2.27 24.83 -19.07
N ASP A 406 -1.34 23.94 -18.70
CA ASP A 406 -0.72 22.99 -19.61
C ASP A 406 -1.51 21.66 -19.75
N HIS A 407 -2.64 21.55 -19.03
CA HIS A 407 -3.54 20.41 -18.96
C HIS A 407 -2.94 19.14 -18.34
N LEU A 408 -1.85 19.28 -17.57
CA LEU A 408 -1.32 18.24 -16.69
C LEU A 408 -1.47 18.70 -15.25
N TYR A 409 -2.09 17.86 -14.46
CA TYR A 409 -2.48 18.22 -13.10
C TYR A 409 -1.37 17.89 -12.13
N ASP A 410 -1.02 18.86 -11.32
CA ASP A 410 -0.03 18.76 -10.25
C ASP A 410 -0.52 17.85 -9.10
N ALA A 411 0.35 17.54 -8.21
CA ALA A 411 0.03 17.18 -6.83
C ALA A 411 1.11 17.75 -5.91
N TYR A 412 0.74 18.12 -4.71
CA TYR A 412 1.69 18.68 -3.74
C TYR A 412 1.99 17.68 -2.63
N CYS A 413 0.99 17.34 -1.85
CA CYS A 413 1.06 16.33 -0.83
C CYS A 413 -0.01 15.30 -1.18
N CYS A 414 0.37 14.34 -1.99
CA CYS A 414 -0.56 13.37 -2.53
C CYS A 414 -0.67 12.16 -1.61
N ILE A 415 -1.68 12.15 -0.81
CA ILE A 415 -1.82 11.21 0.28
C ILE A 415 -2.61 9.99 -0.10
N TRP A 416 -3.50 10.13 -1.05
CA TRP A 416 -4.37 9.06 -1.45
C TRP A 416 -3.64 7.85 -2.06
N ALA A 417 -2.48 8.05 -2.65
CA ALA A 417 -1.64 6.96 -3.13
C ALA A 417 -0.68 6.46 -2.03
N SER A 418 -0.06 7.39 -1.30
CA SER A 418 0.81 7.09 -0.17
C SER A 418 1.02 8.32 0.68
N ASP A 419 0.96 8.16 1.99
CA ASP A 419 1.23 9.22 2.95
C ASP A 419 2.65 9.81 2.88
N ALA A 420 3.55 9.17 2.14
CA ALA A 420 4.93 9.60 1.99
C ALA A 420 5.23 10.28 0.65
N LEU A 421 4.24 10.49 -0.20
CA LEU A 421 4.44 11.15 -1.49
C LEU A 421 4.52 12.67 -1.33
N TYR A 422 5.59 13.22 -1.89
CA TYR A 422 5.92 14.62 -1.79
C TYR A 422 6.41 15.14 -3.14
N TYR A 423 5.48 15.64 -3.93
CA TYR A 423 5.78 16.07 -5.29
C TYR A 423 6.29 17.52 -5.34
N ASN A 424 7.24 17.75 -6.24
CA ASN A 424 7.57 19.07 -6.78
C ASN A 424 6.96 19.20 -8.19
N GLY A 425 5.75 18.65 -8.36
CA GLY A 425 5.21 18.32 -9.65
C GLY A 425 4.60 19.49 -10.36
N GLY A 426 4.92 19.61 -11.63
CA GLY A 426 4.22 20.40 -12.66
C GLY A 426 3.37 19.51 -13.56
N ALA A 427 3.43 18.18 -13.35
CA ALA A 427 2.64 17.22 -14.09
C ALA A 427 2.71 15.87 -13.38
N VAL A 428 1.65 15.46 -12.72
CA VAL A 428 1.59 14.19 -12.01
C VAL A 428 0.64 13.25 -12.71
N THR A 429 1.13 12.06 -13.06
CA THR A 429 0.40 11.10 -13.91
C THR A 429 -0.94 10.70 -13.32
N HIS A 430 -0.98 10.28 -12.06
CA HIS A 430 -2.23 9.84 -11.44
C HIS A 430 -3.24 10.99 -11.25
N SER A 431 -2.80 12.19 -10.84
CA SER A 431 -3.67 13.37 -10.76
C SER A 431 -4.28 13.73 -12.12
N SER A 432 -3.46 13.72 -13.16
CA SER A 432 -3.91 13.98 -14.53
C SER A 432 -4.92 12.93 -15.01
N ALA A 433 -4.70 11.65 -14.70
CA ALA A 433 -5.60 10.57 -15.08
C ALA A 433 -6.97 10.67 -14.39
N TYR A 434 -7.03 10.99 -13.10
CA TYR A 434 -8.29 11.23 -12.41
C TYR A 434 -9.04 12.43 -13.00
N ASN A 435 -8.34 13.53 -13.29
CA ASN A 435 -8.95 14.71 -13.91
C ASN A 435 -9.44 14.44 -15.34
N TYR A 436 -8.75 13.55 -16.10
CA TYR A 436 -9.26 13.06 -17.37
C TYR A 436 -10.61 12.35 -17.21
N ARG A 437 -10.70 11.34 -16.31
CA ARG A 437 -11.95 10.61 -16.06
C ARG A 437 -13.04 11.54 -15.52
N GLY A 438 -12.68 12.44 -14.61
CA GLY A 438 -13.59 13.42 -14.05
C GLY A 438 -14.26 14.29 -15.11
N ASN A 439 -13.46 14.90 -15.99
CA ASN A 439 -13.97 15.74 -17.07
C ASN A 439 -14.74 14.92 -18.12
N LYS A 440 -14.28 13.72 -18.47
CA LYS A 440 -14.95 12.83 -19.41
C LYS A 440 -16.37 12.44 -18.93
N LEU A 441 -16.50 12.03 -17.66
CA LEU A 441 -17.79 11.65 -17.08
C LEU A 441 -18.68 12.88 -16.85
N ALA A 442 -18.12 14.02 -16.43
CA ALA A 442 -18.86 15.27 -16.32
C ALA A 442 -19.44 15.71 -17.69
N ALA A 443 -18.68 15.59 -18.78
CA ALA A 443 -19.19 15.85 -20.12
C ALA A 443 -20.37 14.94 -20.46
N ARG A 444 -20.29 13.65 -20.12
CA ARG A 444 -21.37 12.72 -20.37
C ARG A 444 -22.61 12.99 -19.53
N ILE A 445 -22.42 13.35 -18.25
CA ILE A 445 -23.52 13.76 -17.36
C ILE A 445 -24.18 15.04 -17.90
N ALA A 446 -23.40 16.04 -18.31
CA ALA A 446 -23.92 17.28 -18.88
C ALA A 446 -24.83 17.00 -20.09
N GLU A 447 -24.44 16.12 -21.02
CA GLU A 447 -25.26 15.69 -22.14
C GLU A 447 -26.59 15.09 -21.68
N VAL A 448 -26.55 14.18 -20.68
CA VAL A 448 -27.73 13.49 -20.16
C VAL A 448 -28.71 14.46 -19.49
N ILE A 449 -28.22 15.46 -18.77
CA ILE A 449 -29.07 16.44 -18.08
C ILE A 449 -29.36 17.70 -18.89
N GLY A 450 -28.85 17.84 -20.11
CA GLY A 450 -29.08 18.97 -21.01
C GLY A 450 -28.26 20.24 -20.70
N GLU A 451 -27.10 20.08 -20.05
CA GLU A 451 -26.14 21.12 -19.79
C GLU A 451 -25.03 21.17 -20.87
N ASP A 452 -24.21 22.22 -20.89
CA ASP A 452 -23.11 22.33 -21.85
C ASP A 452 -21.96 21.37 -21.53
N ALA A 453 -21.79 20.33 -22.31
CA ALA A 453 -20.72 19.34 -22.19
C ALA A 453 -19.39 19.81 -22.81
N THR A 454 -19.41 20.88 -23.58
CA THR A 454 -18.26 21.31 -24.41
C THR A 454 -16.99 21.60 -23.60
N PRO A 455 -17.04 22.34 -22.48
CA PRO A 455 -15.83 22.66 -21.73
C PRO A 455 -15.16 21.40 -21.14
N TYR A 456 -15.95 20.49 -20.62
CA TYR A 456 -15.45 19.24 -20.00
C TYR A 456 -14.88 18.28 -21.04
N ARG A 457 -15.50 18.15 -22.19
CA ARG A 457 -14.97 17.33 -23.29
C ARG A 457 -13.65 17.87 -23.81
N LYS A 458 -13.56 19.18 -24.02
CA LYS A 458 -12.32 19.83 -24.44
C LYS A 458 -11.20 19.64 -23.43
N GLU A 459 -11.50 19.73 -22.14
CA GLU A 459 -10.52 19.54 -21.09
C GLU A 459 -10.04 18.07 -21.04
N ALA A 460 -10.97 17.10 -21.08
CA ALA A 460 -10.60 15.69 -21.13
C ALA A 460 -9.69 15.35 -22.33
N ASP A 461 -10.04 15.85 -23.52
CA ASP A 461 -9.22 15.63 -24.73
C ASP A 461 -7.84 16.27 -24.59
N ALA A 462 -7.75 17.45 -24.00
CA ALA A 462 -6.50 18.17 -23.80
C ALA A 462 -5.62 17.44 -22.77
N ILE A 463 -6.18 16.97 -21.65
CA ILE A 463 -5.45 16.16 -20.66
C ILE A 463 -4.89 14.89 -21.30
N LEU A 464 -5.72 14.13 -22.01
CA LEU A 464 -5.28 12.89 -22.65
C LEU A 464 -4.15 13.15 -23.66
N LYS A 465 -4.25 14.20 -24.44
CA LYS A 465 -3.20 14.62 -25.39
C LYS A 465 -1.91 15.00 -24.65
N ALA A 466 -2.02 15.77 -23.56
CA ALA A 466 -0.86 16.20 -22.77
C ALA A 466 -0.18 14.99 -22.09
N MET A 467 -0.94 14.08 -21.47
CA MET A 467 -0.41 12.84 -20.89
C MET A 467 0.34 12.00 -21.91
N ASN A 468 -0.21 11.80 -23.10
CA ASN A 468 0.43 11.02 -24.16
C ASN A 468 1.69 11.69 -24.74
N SER A 469 1.75 13.01 -24.76
CA SER A 469 2.88 13.72 -25.35
C SER A 469 4.03 13.98 -24.37
N ARG A 470 3.78 14.06 -23.06
CA ARG A 470 4.77 14.45 -22.06
C ARG A 470 5.07 13.39 -21.01
N LEU A 471 4.07 12.56 -20.64
CA LEU A 471 4.23 11.58 -19.58
C LEU A 471 4.40 10.15 -20.09
N TRP A 472 3.86 9.81 -21.26
CA TRP A 472 4.07 8.49 -21.85
C TRP A 472 5.51 8.32 -22.33
N LEU A 473 6.17 7.25 -21.91
CA LEU A 473 7.55 6.87 -22.25
C LEU A 473 7.52 5.67 -23.19
N PRO A 474 7.47 5.88 -24.51
CA PRO A 474 7.25 4.78 -25.46
C PRO A 474 8.37 3.74 -25.46
N GLU A 475 9.61 4.15 -25.16
CA GLU A 475 10.77 3.25 -25.05
C GLU A 475 10.73 2.34 -23.82
N LYS A 476 9.97 2.72 -22.79
CA LYS A 476 9.74 1.93 -21.57
C LYS A 476 8.37 1.26 -21.55
N GLY A 477 7.45 1.71 -22.41
CA GLY A 477 6.07 1.23 -22.44
C GLY A 477 5.25 1.59 -21.20
N VAL A 478 5.56 2.72 -20.55
CA VAL A 478 4.91 3.12 -19.27
C VAL A 478 4.83 4.65 -19.18
N TRP A 479 3.98 5.18 -18.30
CA TRP A 479 3.98 6.61 -17.97
C TRP A 479 5.08 6.94 -16.95
N ALA A 480 5.63 8.13 -17.07
CA ALA A 480 6.46 8.72 -16.04
C ALA A 480 5.68 8.84 -14.72
N GLU A 481 6.37 8.90 -13.61
CA GLU A 481 5.73 9.21 -12.32
C GLU A 481 5.20 10.63 -12.33
N TYR A 482 6.07 11.58 -12.62
CA TYR A 482 5.74 13.00 -12.73
C TYR A 482 6.84 13.76 -13.48
N GLN A 483 6.57 15.03 -13.79
CA GLN A 483 7.56 16.00 -14.24
C GLN A 483 7.67 17.12 -13.20
N ASP A 484 8.90 17.53 -12.88
CA ASP A 484 9.14 18.64 -11.94
C ASP A 484 8.52 19.95 -12.47
N ALA A 485 7.88 20.71 -11.57
CA ALA A 485 7.37 22.05 -11.89
C ALA A 485 8.51 23.05 -12.09
N MET A 486 9.61 22.86 -11.37
CA MET A 486 10.71 23.83 -11.24
C MET A 486 12.07 23.20 -11.49
N GLY A 487 13.13 23.99 -11.31
CA GLY A 487 14.49 23.57 -11.55
C GLY A 487 14.72 23.24 -13.02
N LEU A 488 15.23 22.07 -13.30
CA LEU A 488 15.49 21.59 -14.67
C LEU A 488 14.27 20.93 -15.33
N LYS A 489 13.10 20.97 -14.70
CA LYS A 489 11.84 20.39 -15.19
C LYS A 489 12.00 18.94 -15.64
N ARG A 490 12.69 18.13 -14.86
CA ARG A 490 13.03 16.75 -15.21
C ARG A 490 11.82 15.84 -15.08
N THR A 491 11.78 14.86 -15.95
CA THR A 491 10.79 13.77 -15.90
C THR A 491 11.35 12.63 -15.06
N HIS A 492 10.54 12.16 -14.09
CA HIS A 492 10.84 11.01 -13.25
C HIS A 492 10.31 9.75 -13.94
N ASP A 493 11.21 9.02 -14.56
CA ASP A 493 10.91 7.94 -15.52
C ASP A 493 10.88 6.53 -14.91
N HIS A 494 10.77 6.43 -13.56
CA HIS A 494 10.57 5.20 -12.80
C HIS A 494 9.30 5.31 -11.96
N PRO A 495 8.13 5.01 -12.54
CA PRO A 495 6.86 5.16 -11.85
C PRO A 495 6.67 4.10 -10.77
N ALA A 496 5.93 4.45 -9.73
CA ALA A 496 5.32 3.53 -8.81
C ALA A 496 4.00 2.98 -9.38
N VAL A 497 3.43 1.96 -8.73
CA VAL A 497 2.23 1.28 -9.25
C VAL A 497 1.03 2.21 -9.43
N TRP A 498 0.88 3.24 -8.60
CA TRP A 498 -0.25 4.19 -8.71
C TRP A 498 -0.20 5.03 -9.99
N SER A 499 0.98 5.34 -10.51
CA SER A 499 1.13 6.01 -11.81
C SER A 499 0.96 5.07 -13.00
N ILE A 500 0.75 3.78 -12.74
CA ILE A 500 0.47 2.75 -13.76
C ILE A 500 -1.01 2.36 -13.73
N TYR A 501 -1.53 1.94 -12.57
CA TYR A 501 -2.92 1.48 -12.50
C TYR A 501 -3.93 2.60 -12.69
N THR A 502 -3.64 3.84 -12.25
CA THR A 502 -4.61 4.94 -12.36
C THR A 502 -4.95 5.32 -13.81
N PRO A 503 -3.98 5.55 -14.72
CA PRO A 503 -4.31 5.77 -16.12
C PRO A 503 -5.12 4.65 -16.77
N ILE A 504 -4.85 3.39 -16.38
CA ILE A 504 -5.56 2.21 -16.90
C ILE A 504 -7.01 2.22 -16.39
N ASP A 505 -7.21 2.31 -15.08
CA ASP A 505 -8.54 2.34 -14.46
C ASP A 505 -9.37 3.57 -14.90
N CYS A 506 -8.73 4.71 -15.12
CA CYS A 506 -9.39 5.91 -15.65
C CYS A 506 -9.70 5.84 -17.15
N GLY A 507 -9.22 4.82 -17.84
CA GLY A 507 -9.36 4.71 -19.30
C GLY A 507 -8.63 5.83 -20.06
N ALA A 508 -7.55 6.34 -19.49
CA ALA A 508 -6.67 7.36 -20.09
C ALA A 508 -5.58 6.72 -20.97
N CYS A 509 -5.87 5.56 -21.55
CA CYS A 509 -4.91 4.78 -22.31
C CYS A 509 -5.57 3.96 -23.41
N THR A 510 -4.77 3.52 -24.37
CA THR A 510 -5.16 2.45 -25.30
C THR A 510 -4.99 1.07 -24.64
N PRO A 511 -5.67 0.02 -25.14
CA PRO A 511 -5.44 -1.34 -24.67
C PRO A 511 -3.97 -1.81 -24.77
N GLU A 512 -3.25 -1.34 -25.79
CA GLU A 512 -1.83 -1.63 -25.98
C GLU A 512 -0.97 -0.95 -24.90
N GLN A 513 -1.25 0.31 -24.59
CA GLN A 513 -0.58 1.02 -23.51
C GLN A 513 -0.80 0.34 -22.16
N ALA A 514 -2.04 -0.08 -21.87
CA ALA A 514 -2.35 -0.83 -20.65
C ALA A 514 -1.57 -2.15 -20.57
N TYR A 515 -1.49 -2.89 -21.67
CA TYR A 515 -0.72 -4.12 -21.76
C TYR A 515 0.78 -3.88 -21.50
N LEU A 516 1.38 -2.89 -22.15
CA LEU A 516 2.80 -2.56 -22.00
C LEU A 516 3.11 -2.06 -20.58
N ALA A 517 2.26 -1.17 -20.03
CA ALA A 517 2.47 -0.62 -18.70
C ALA A 517 2.37 -1.68 -17.58
N THR A 518 1.48 -2.67 -17.72
CA THR A 518 1.45 -3.80 -16.80
C THR A 518 2.65 -4.72 -16.96
N ARG A 519 3.23 -4.87 -18.15
CA ARG A 519 4.50 -5.57 -18.34
C ARG A 519 5.68 -4.86 -17.68
N TYR A 520 5.68 -3.54 -17.68
CA TYR A 520 6.69 -2.79 -16.94
C TYR A 520 6.71 -3.15 -15.44
N ILE A 521 5.53 -3.42 -14.84
CA ILE A 521 5.45 -3.87 -13.44
C ILE A 521 6.18 -5.20 -13.27
N ASP A 522 5.96 -6.18 -14.17
CA ASP A 522 6.62 -7.49 -14.09
C ASP A 522 8.14 -7.39 -14.12
N GLU A 523 8.67 -6.43 -14.88
CA GLU A 523 10.09 -6.30 -15.16
C GLU A 523 10.83 -5.41 -14.18
N ASN A 524 10.14 -4.43 -13.55
CA ASN A 524 10.79 -3.35 -12.80
C ASN A 524 10.32 -3.20 -11.35
N ILE A 525 9.10 -3.62 -11.01
CA ILE A 525 8.61 -3.53 -9.64
C ILE A 525 8.98 -4.80 -8.86
N PRO A 526 9.56 -4.69 -7.66
CA PRO A 526 9.98 -5.85 -6.88
C PRO A 526 8.84 -6.83 -6.57
N HIS A 527 9.08 -8.11 -6.85
CA HIS A 527 8.16 -9.22 -6.58
C HIS A 527 8.61 -9.99 -5.32
N ILE A 528 7.70 -10.21 -4.39
CA ILE A 528 7.97 -10.78 -3.08
C ILE A 528 7.18 -12.09 -2.92
N PRO A 529 7.84 -13.24 -2.71
CA PRO A 529 7.15 -14.52 -2.57
C PRO A 529 6.18 -14.51 -1.38
N VAL A 530 4.92 -14.89 -1.61
CA VAL A 530 3.91 -15.07 -0.56
C VAL A 530 3.87 -16.52 -0.10
N VAL A 531 4.01 -17.46 -1.03
CA VAL A 531 3.99 -18.88 -0.75
C VAL A 531 5.36 -19.46 -1.08
N THR A 532 6.06 -19.94 -0.06
CA THR A 532 7.23 -20.80 -0.27
C THR A 532 6.76 -22.23 -0.47
N ALA A 533 7.34 -22.94 -1.45
CA ALA A 533 7.06 -24.35 -1.67
C ALA A 533 7.32 -25.15 -0.37
N THR A 534 6.26 -25.54 0.32
CA THR A 534 6.37 -26.50 1.43
C THR A 534 6.44 -27.89 0.84
N ASN A 535 7.16 -28.82 1.50
CA ASN A 535 7.26 -30.22 1.09
C ASN A 535 5.91 -30.98 1.11
N ASP A 536 4.83 -30.32 1.52
CA ASP A 536 3.47 -30.87 1.50
C ASP A 536 2.66 -30.23 0.37
N SER A 537 3.01 -30.65 -0.84
CA SER A 537 2.32 -30.25 -2.08
C SER A 537 0.96 -30.93 -2.30
N SER A 538 0.50 -31.78 -1.35
CA SER A 538 -0.73 -32.57 -1.53
C SER A 538 -2.03 -31.78 -1.54
N HIS A 539 -2.00 -30.49 -1.12
CA HIS A 539 -3.19 -29.63 -1.03
C HIS A 539 -3.08 -28.34 -1.85
N LEU A 540 -1.94 -28.07 -2.47
CA LEU A 540 -1.75 -26.92 -3.33
C LEU A 540 -1.96 -27.34 -4.79
N SER A 541 -2.88 -26.68 -5.48
CA SER A 541 -2.93 -26.73 -6.94
C SER A 541 -1.53 -26.36 -7.50
N PRO A 542 -1.08 -26.95 -8.61
CA PRO A 542 0.15 -26.52 -9.29
C PRO A 542 0.23 -25.00 -9.54
N LEU A 543 -0.92 -24.34 -9.60
CA LEU A 543 -1.08 -22.88 -9.76
C LEU A 543 -0.68 -22.06 -8.51
N THR A 544 -0.52 -22.66 -7.32
CA THR A 544 -0.22 -21.93 -6.08
C THR A 544 1.23 -22.04 -5.63
N SER A 545 2.06 -22.83 -6.30
CA SER A 545 3.44 -23.09 -5.87
C SER A 545 4.40 -21.90 -6.04
N HIS A 546 3.99 -20.81 -6.76
CA HIS A 546 4.83 -19.64 -7.06
C HIS A 546 4.01 -18.35 -7.08
N LEU A 547 3.29 -18.04 -6.00
CA LEU A 547 2.56 -16.79 -5.89
C LEU A 547 3.45 -15.70 -5.33
N TYR A 548 3.40 -14.52 -5.94
CA TYR A 548 4.11 -13.32 -5.55
C TYR A 548 3.14 -12.18 -5.29
N THR A 549 3.40 -11.40 -4.24
CA THR A 549 2.92 -10.04 -4.14
C THR A 549 3.96 -9.07 -4.69
N ILE A 550 3.63 -7.79 -4.76
CA ILE A 550 4.53 -6.78 -5.29
C ILE A 550 4.74 -5.63 -4.29
N SER A 551 5.87 -4.97 -4.40
CA SER A 551 6.09 -3.67 -3.78
C SER A 551 5.30 -2.58 -4.52
N THR A 552 5.10 -1.45 -3.88
CA THR A 552 4.51 -0.25 -4.51
C THR A 552 5.48 0.44 -5.48
N SER A 553 6.78 0.32 -5.23
CA SER A 553 7.85 0.91 -6.03
C SER A 553 9.17 0.20 -5.80
N ASP A 554 10.20 0.58 -6.55
CA ASP A 554 11.59 0.19 -6.33
C ASP A 554 12.43 1.35 -5.73
N TRP A 555 11.77 2.34 -5.14
CA TRP A 555 12.43 3.55 -4.62
C TRP A 555 13.07 3.32 -3.25
N MET A 556 14.09 4.10 -2.96
CA MET A 556 14.78 4.10 -1.67
C MET A 556 15.13 5.55 -1.26
N PRO A 557 15.15 5.83 0.03
CA PRO A 557 14.90 4.96 1.18
C PRO A 557 13.43 4.58 1.35
N TYR A 558 13.19 3.54 2.16
CA TYR A 558 11.84 3.17 2.58
C TYR A 558 11.14 4.35 3.31
N SER A 559 9.90 4.57 2.98
CA SER A 559 9.05 5.54 3.69
C SER A 559 7.59 5.14 3.62
N TRP A 560 6.99 4.75 4.74
CA TRP A 560 5.58 4.35 4.85
C TRP A 560 5.22 3.26 3.82
N SER A 561 4.25 3.53 2.93
CA SER A 561 3.86 2.60 1.85
C SER A 561 4.72 2.70 0.58
N ILE A 562 5.77 3.53 0.57
CA ILE A 562 6.73 3.59 -0.53
C ILE A 562 7.75 2.48 -0.39
N ASN A 563 7.98 1.75 -1.47
CA ASN A 563 8.81 0.55 -1.50
C ASN A 563 8.38 -0.48 -0.43
N ASN A 564 7.09 -0.74 -0.35
CA ASN A 564 6.47 -1.61 0.62
C ASN A 564 5.33 -2.41 -0.04
N VAL A 565 4.91 -3.51 0.56
CA VAL A 565 3.67 -4.19 0.15
C VAL A 565 2.51 -3.48 0.82
N ALA A 566 1.65 -2.86 0.04
CA ALA A 566 0.42 -2.22 0.50
C ALA A 566 -0.78 -2.92 -0.14
N ALA A 567 -1.63 -3.54 0.65
CA ALA A 567 -2.64 -4.47 0.16
C ALA A 567 -3.65 -3.83 -0.81
N ALA A 568 -4.07 -2.60 -0.57
CA ALA A 568 -4.97 -1.90 -1.47
C ALA A 568 -4.31 -1.59 -2.82
N GLU A 569 -3.04 -1.19 -2.81
CA GLU A 569 -2.28 -0.91 -4.03
C GLU A 569 -2.07 -2.18 -4.85
N VAL A 570 -1.82 -3.32 -4.18
CA VAL A 570 -1.71 -4.63 -4.84
C VAL A 570 -3.03 -5.02 -5.49
N MET A 571 -4.17 -4.81 -4.82
CA MET A 571 -5.50 -5.12 -5.38
C MET A 571 -5.85 -4.20 -6.55
N HIS A 572 -5.52 -2.92 -6.48
CA HIS A 572 -5.75 -1.99 -7.60
C HIS A 572 -4.86 -2.33 -8.80
N THR A 573 -3.63 -2.73 -8.55
CA THR A 573 -2.74 -3.24 -9.61
C THR A 573 -3.31 -4.50 -10.25
N ALA A 574 -3.84 -5.45 -9.46
CA ALA A 574 -4.51 -6.63 -10.01
C ALA A 574 -5.73 -6.27 -10.86
N LEU A 575 -6.52 -5.26 -10.46
CA LEU A 575 -7.60 -4.72 -11.29
C LEU A 575 -7.07 -4.20 -12.63
N ALA A 576 -5.99 -3.42 -12.61
CA ALA A 576 -5.38 -2.90 -13.83
C ALA A 576 -4.86 -4.02 -14.76
N TYR A 577 -4.32 -5.10 -14.22
CA TYR A 577 -3.98 -6.28 -15.02
C TYR A 577 -5.20 -6.93 -15.67
N PHE A 578 -6.33 -7.06 -14.94
CA PHE A 578 -7.59 -7.52 -15.53
C PHE A 578 -8.04 -6.58 -16.66
N GLU A 579 -7.96 -5.28 -16.45
CA GLU A 579 -8.32 -4.26 -17.43
C GLU A 579 -7.38 -4.25 -18.65
N ALA A 580 -6.13 -4.60 -18.47
CA ALA A 580 -5.18 -4.81 -19.56
C ALA A 580 -5.38 -6.15 -20.30
N GLY A 581 -6.28 -7.03 -19.82
CA GLY A 581 -6.54 -8.34 -20.41
C GLY A 581 -5.52 -9.42 -20.05
N ARG A 582 -4.68 -9.18 -19.04
CA ARG A 582 -3.67 -10.10 -18.53
C ARG A 582 -4.23 -10.88 -17.34
N THR A 583 -5.14 -11.79 -17.65
CA THR A 583 -6.03 -12.43 -16.67
C THR A 583 -5.33 -13.39 -15.72
N GLU A 584 -4.31 -14.12 -16.19
CA GLU A 584 -3.54 -15.07 -15.35
C GLU A 584 -2.71 -14.30 -14.31
N GLU A 585 -1.97 -13.29 -14.74
CA GLU A 585 -1.15 -12.45 -13.85
C GLU A 585 -2.03 -11.69 -12.86
N ALA A 586 -3.15 -11.14 -13.33
CA ALA A 586 -4.14 -10.47 -12.49
C ALA A 586 -4.68 -11.41 -11.40
N TYR A 587 -5.06 -12.62 -11.79
CA TYR A 587 -5.58 -13.63 -10.86
C TYR A 587 -4.52 -14.04 -9.83
N HIS A 588 -3.27 -14.27 -10.27
CA HIS A 588 -2.17 -14.64 -9.38
C HIS A 588 -1.88 -13.55 -8.37
N LEU A 589 -1.81 -12.29 -8.80
CA LEU A 589 -1.55 -11.15 -7.90
C LEU A 589 -2.68 -10.95 -6.90
N MET A 590 -3.94 -10.96 -7.36
CA MET A 590 -5.13 -10.89 -6.51
C MET A 590 -5.14 -12.06 -5.50
N LYS A 591 -4.87 -13.28 -5.95
CA LYS A 591 -4.84 -14.47 -5.10
C LYS A 591 -3.74 -14.39 -4.04
N ALA A 592 -2.55 -13.95 -4.42
CA ALA A 592 -1.44 -13.74 -3.49
C ALA A 592 -1.83 -12.77 -2.37
N ASN A 593 -2.46 -11.66 -2.71
CA ASN A 593 -2.91 -10.67 -1.74
C ASN A 593 -4.00 -11.21 -0.80
N ILE A 594 -4.96 -11.98 -1.33
CA ILE A 594 -6.01 -12.63 -0.53
C ILE A 594 -5.41 -13.63 0.45
N LEU A 595 -4.47 -14.47 0.00
CA LEU A 595 -3.79 -15.42 0.86
C LEU A 595 -3.01 -14.70 1.95
N ASP A 596 -2.30 -13.65 1.59
CA ASP A 596 -1.49 -12.84 2.49
C ASP A 596 -2.32 -12.23 3.64
N GLN A 597 -3.47 -11.65 3.31
CA GLN A 597 -4.33 -10.99 4.28
C GLN A 597 -5.11 -11.94 5.17
N MET A 598 -5.66 -13.03 4.60
CA MET A 598 -6.75 -13.78 5.23
C MET A 598 -6.39 -15.21 5.63
N TYR A 599 -5.38 -15.78 4.99
CA TYR A 599 -5.07 -17.20 5.16
C TYR A 599 -3.68 -17.46 5.76
N TYR A 600 -2.72 -16.62 5.45
CA TYR A 600 -1.39 -16.57 6.05
C TYR A 600 -1.30 -15.50 7.15
N GLY A 601 -2.18 -14.50 7.10
CA GLY A 601 -2.42 -13.56 8.19
C GLY A 601 -3.26 -14.19 9.30
N ALA A 602 -3.28 -13.55 10.45
CA ALA A 602 -3.97 -14.05 11.65
C ALA A 602 -5.48 -13.76 11.66
N SER A 603 -6.03 -13.02 10.69
CA SER A 603 -7.43 -12.59 10.71
C SER A 603 -8.24 -13.18 9.55
N PRO A 604 -9.21 -14.08 9.85
CA PRO A 604 -10.03 -14.69 8.81
C PRO A 604 -11.01 -13.69 8.20
N GLY A 605 -11.05 -13.62 6.87
CA GLY A 605 -11.96 -12.75 6.13
C GLY A 605 -11.65 -11.25 6.30
N ASN A 606 -10.40 -10.91 6.53
CA ASN A 606 -9.91 -9.55 6.74
C ASN A 606 -9.60 -8.86 5.40
N PHE A 607 -10.28 -7.77 5.10
CA PHE A 607 -9.93 -6.85 4.01
C PHE A 607 -9.15 -5.68 4.59
N GLY A 608 -7.96 -5.95 5.09
CA GLY A 608 -7.15 -4.99 5.82
C GLY A 608 -6.03 -4.39 5.00
N GLN A 609 -5.59 -3.21 5.39
CA GLN A 609 -4.36 -2.62 4.89
C GLN A 609 -3.17 -3.32 5.54
N VAL A 610 -2.87 -4.49 5.04
CA VAL A 610 -1.73 -5.27 5.50
C VAL A 610 -0.51 -4.82 4.71
N SER A 611 0.52 -4.41 5.43
CA SER A 611 1.81 -4.04 4.88
C SER A 611 2.84 -5.09 5.29
N TYR A 612 3.66 -5.50 4.33
CA TYR A 612 4.67 -6.54 4.56
C TYR A 612 5.72 -6.13 5.60
N TYR A 613 6.24 -4.91 5.48
CA TYR A 613 7.30 -4.42 6.35
C TYR A 613 6.76 -3.74 7.60
N ASP A 614 5.62 -3.11 7.53
CA ASP A 614 4.98 -2.45 8.67
C ASP A 614 4.37 -3.43 9.66
N ALA A 615 4.10 -4.67 9.24
CA ALA A 615 3.60 -5.72 10.10
C ALA A 615 4.42 -5.88 11.39
N ALA A 616 5.73 -5.73 11.31
CA ALA A 616 6.61 -5.80 12.46
C ALA A 616 6.40 -4.65 13.46
N ARG A 617 5.83 -3.53 13.03
CA ARG A 617 5.45 -2.39 13.87
C ARG A 617 4.00 -2.48 14.36
N GLY A 618 3.23 -3.44 13.91
CA GLY A 618 1.81 -3.56 14.18
C GLY A 618 0.95 -2.54 13.43
N GLU A 619 1.43 -1.97 12.35
CA GLU A 619 0.71 -1.01 11.50
C GLU A 619 -0.16 -1.73 10.47
N CYS A 620 -1.03 -2.58 10.93
CA CYS A 620 -1.96 -3.33 10.09
C CYS A 620 -3.39 -2.96 10.48
N TYR A 621 -4.12 -2.41 9.55
CA TYR A 621 -5.50 -2.02 9.76
C TYR A 621 -6.42 -3.14 9.31
N ARG A 622 -7.16 -3.73 10.24
CA ARG A 622 -8.14 -4.77 9.93
C ARG A 622 -9.41 -4.14 9.39
N ASP A 623 -9.96 -4.70 8.30
CA ASP A 623 -11.13 -4.22 7.60
C ASP A 623 -11.07 -2.70 7.36
N PHE A 624 -10.19 -2.33 6.43
CA PHE A 624 -9.88 -0.96 6.12
C PHE A 624 -10.66 -0.51 4.87
N GLY A 625 -11.35 0.62 4.94
CA GLY A 625 -12.29 1.07 3.91
C GLY A 625 -11.71 1.09 2.50
N ASP A 626 -10.47 1.56 2.37
CA ASP A 626 -9.70 1.54 1.13
C ASP A 626 -9.54 0.11 0.55
N CYS A 627 -9.10 -0.83 1.38
CA CYS A 627 -8.91 -2.23 0.95
C CYS A 627 -10.23 -2.92 0.65
N ILE A 628 -11.28 -2.67 1.43
CA ILE A 628 -12.61 -3.24 1.17
C ILE A 628 -13.12 -2.71 -0.17
N GLY A 629 -13.01 -1.41 -0.40
CA GLY A 629 -13.49 -0.75 -1.62
C GLY A 629 -12.82 -1.27 -2.88
N ILE A 630 -11.49 -1.28 -2.92
CA ILE A 630 -10.78 -1.76 -4.10
C ILE A 630 -10.90 -3.28 -4.29
N SER A 631 -10.96 -4.06 -3.19
CA SER A 631 -11.17 -5.51 -3.31
C SER A 631 -12.54 -5.83 -3.91
N SER A 632 -13.57 -5.03 -3.59
CA SER A 632 -14.89 -5.19 -4.19
C SER A 632 -14.85 -4.98 -5.71
N ARG A 633 -14.14 -3.96 -6.17
CA ARG A 633 -13.95 -3.70 -7.60
C ARG A 633 -13.09 -4.78 -8.27
N THR A 634 -11.99 -5.17 -7.66
CA THR A 634 -11.09 -6.20 -8.24
C THR A 634 -11.81 -7.54 -8.40
N LEU A 635 -12.63 -7.93 -7.43
CA LEU A 635 -13.42 -9.16 -7.52
C LEU A 635 -14.53 -9.04 -8.55
N LEU A 636 -15.35 -7.99 -8.48
CA LEU A 636 -16.56 -7.90 -9.33
C LEU A 636 -16.28 -7.31 -10.71
N GLN A 637 -15.51 -6.23 -10.79
CA GLN A 637 -15.14 -5.59 -12.06
C GLN A 637 -13.96 -6.31 -12.75
N GLY A 638 -13.00 -6.81 -11.99
CA GLY A 638 -11.82 -7.53 -12.51
C GLY A 638 -12.12 -8.99 -12.80
N LEU A 639 -12.23 -9.83 -11.75
CA LEU A 639 -12.36 -11.29 -11.91
C LEU A 639 -13.68 -11.69 -12.60
N PHE A 640 -14.82 -11.14 -12.15
CA PHE A 640 -16.11 -11.43 -12.76
C PHE A 640 -16.46 -10.46 -13.91
N GLY A 641 -15.68 -9.40 -14.11
CA GLY A 641 -15.78 -8.52 -15.26
C GLY A 641 -17.05 -7.71 -15.39
N ILE A 642 -17.77 -7.44 -14.31
CA ILE A 642 -19.02 -6.69 -14.31
C ILE A 642 -18.72 -5.19 -14.32
N ILE A 643 -18.92 -4.53 -15.45
CA ILE A 643 -18.58 -3.12 -15.69
C ILE A 643 -19.82 -2.37 -16.18
N PRO A 644 -20.67 -1.89 -15.29
CA PRO A 644 -21.83 -1.08 -15.67
C PRO A 644 -21.37 0.26 -16.25
N GLN A 645 -22.07 0.69 -17.30
CA GLN A 645 -21.94 1.99 -17.95
C GLN A 645 -23.34 2.53 -18.20
N ALA A 646 -24.09 2.75 -17.11
CA ALA A 646 -25.50 3.14 -17.19
C ALA A 646 -25.71 4.48 -17.92
N LEU A 647 -24.75 5.41 -17.84
CA LEU A 647 -24.77 6.65 -18.63
C LEU A 647 -24.81 6.38 -20.15
N ASP A 648 -24.28 5.24 -20.60
CA ASP A 648 -24.29 4.81 -22.01
C ASP A 648 -25.33 3.71 -22.29
N GLY A 649 -26.17 3.37 -21.31
CA GLY A 649 -27.19 2.35 -21.42
C GLY A 649 -26.69 0.92 -21.63
N LYS A 650 -25.46 0.61 -21.21
CA LYS A 650 -24.83 -0.70 -21.40
C LYS A 650 -24.13 -1.21 -20.14
N CYS A 651 -23.96 -2.54 -20.07
CA CYS A 651 -23.09 -3.20 -19.10
C CYS A 651 -22.13 -4.13 -19.83
N ILE A 652 -20.84 -3.93 -19.65
CA ILE A 652 -19.81 -4.79 -20.20
C ILE A 652 -19.60 -5.95 -19.24
N ILE A 653 -19.62 -7.17 -19.76
CA ILE A 653 -19.17 -8.38 -19.07
C ILE A 653 -17.84 -8.80 -19.68
N ARG A 654 -16.75 -8.64 -18.92
CA ARG A 654 -15.39 -8.94 -19.34
C ARG A 654 -14.74 -9.91 -18.35
N PRO A 655 -15.07 -11.20 -18.39
CA PRO A 655 -14.57 -12.15 -17.39
C PRO A 655 -13.04 -12.26 -17.38
N GLY A 656 -12.46 -12.18 -16.20
CA GLY A 656 -11.05 -12.38 -15.95
C GLY A 656 -10.76 -13.78 -15.40
N PHE A 657 -11.45 -14.79 -15.87
CA PHE A 657 -11.26 -16.15 -15.37
C PHE A 657 -9.97 -16.77 -15.89
N PRO A 658 -9.20 -17.46 -15.02
CA PRO A 658 -8.10 -18.29 -15.46
C PRO A 658 -8.50 -19.27 -16.56
N ALA A 659 -7.60 -19.52 -17.51
CA ALA A 659 -7.87 -20.42 -18.63
C ALA A 659 -8.25 -21.84 -18.20
N ALA A 660 -7.75 -22.27 -17.03
CA ALA A 660 -8.05 -23.57 -16.45
C ALA A 660 -9.47 -23.71 -15.88
N TRP A 661 -10.24 -22.61 -15.77
CA TRP A 661 -11.59 -22.68 -15.22
C TRP A 661 -12.59 -23.07 -16.33
N ASP A 662 -13.38 -24.09 -16.03
CA ASP A 662 -14.48 -24.58 -16.90
C ASP A 662 -15.85 -24.04 -16.47
N SER A 663 -15.94 -23.44 -15.28
CA SER A 663 -17.19 -22.90 -14.73
C SER A 663 -16.94 -21.86 -13.67
N ALA A 664 -17.80 -20.86 -13.63
CA ALA A 664 -17.87 -19.88 -12.55
C ALA A 664 -19.28 -19.28 -12.49
N SER A 665 -19.70 -18.81 -11.32
CA SER A 665 -20.91 -18.00 -11.21
C SER A 665 -20.77 -16.92 -10.15
N VAL A 666 -21.45 -15.81 -10.39
CA VAL A 666 -21.57 -14.68 -9.49
C VAL A 666 -23.02 -14.28 -9.35
N LYS A 667 -23.38 -13.89 -8.13
CA LYS A 667 -24.65 -13.23 -7.85
C LYS A 667 -24.38 -11.93 -7.11
N THR A 668 -24.93 -10.84 -7.63
CA THR A 668 -24.92 -9.51 -7.04
C THR A 668 -26.34 -8.95 -7.03
N PRO A 669 -26.61 -7.82 -6.38
CA PRO A 669 -27.91 -7.16 -6.49
C PRO A 669 -28.32 -6.76 -7.91
N TYR A 670 -27.36 -6.48 -8.78
CA TYR A 670 -27.61 -5.98 -10.15
C TYR A 670 -27.58 -7.05 -11.20
N ILE A 671 -26.77 -8.09 -11.01
CA ILE A 671 -26.53 -9.08 -12.04
C ILE A 671 -26.19 -10.42 -11.41
N GLU A 672 -26.73 -11.47 -12.02
CA GLU A 672 -26.36 -12.85 -11.74
C GLU A 672 -25.98 -13.48 -13.06
N TYR A 673 -24.80 -14.10 -13.14
CA TYR A 673 -24.48 -14.89 -14.31
C TYR A 673 -23.72 -16.17 -13.97
N LYS A 674 -23.87 -17.14 -14.87
CA LYS A 674 -23.19 -18.41 -14.85
C LYS A 674 -22.40 -18.57 -16.13
N PHE A 675 -21.11 -18.83 -15.98
CA PHE A 675 -20.18 -19.20 -17.04
C PHE A 675 -19.96 -20.71 -17.04
N THR A 676 -19.94 -21.31 -18.22
CA THR A 676 -19.50 -22.70 -18.44
C THR A 676 -18.75 -22.82 -19.76
N ARG A 677 -17.61 -23.56 -19.72
CA ARG A 677 -16.80 -23.87 -20.89
C ARG A 677 -16.90 -25.34 -21.23
N LYS A 678 -17.31 -25.66 -22.46
CA LYS A 678 -17.41 -27.05 -22.92
C LYS A 678 -17.16 -27.15 -24.43
N ASN A 679 -16.28 -28.07 -24.82
CA ASN A 679 -15.99 -28.35 -26.23
C ASN A 679 -15.57 -27.09 -27.04
N GLY A 680 -14.78 -26.23 -26.46
CA GLY A 680 -14.32 -24.97 -27.08
C GLY A 680 -15.39 -23.88 -27.22
N VAL A 681 -16.51 -24.00 -26.50
CA VAL A 681 -17.57 -22.98 -26.44
C VAL A 681 -17.72 -22.49 -25.01
N ASP A 682 -17.69 -21.20 -24.85
CA ASP A 682 -17.98 -20.48 -23.61
C ASP A 682 -19.43 -20.03 -23.64
N ARG A 683 -20.22 -20.43 -22.65
CA ARG A 683 -21.63 -20.11 -22.50
C ARG A 683 -21.83 -19.25 -21.25
N TYR A 684 -22.45 -18.11 -21.42
CA TYR A 684 -22.82 -17.16 -20.36
C TYR A 684 -24.34 -17.08 -20.28
N GLU A 685 -24.91 -17.48 -19.16
CA GLU A 685 -26.31 -17.32 -18.82
C GLU A 685 -26.44 -16.17 -17.83
N ILE A 686 -27.05 -15.05 -18.27
CA ILE A 686 -26.99 -13.76 -17.59
C ILE A 686 -28.41 -13.33 -17.25
N THR A 687 -28.62 -12.93 -16.00
CA THR A 687 -29.85 -12.27 -15.52
C THR A 687 -29.46 -10.92 -14.92
N GLN A 688 -30.08 -9.83 -15.41
CA GLN A 688 -29.83 -8.50 -14.91
C GLN A 688 -31.03 -7.93 -14.13
N ASN A 689 -30.74 -7.07 -13.16
CA ASN A 689 -31.69 -6.41 -12.30
C ASN A 689 -31.32 -4.94 -12.05
N PHE A 690 -30.75 -4.29 -13.06
CA PHE A 690 -30.49 -2.85 -13.01
C PHE A 690 -31.81 -2.08 -12.99
N ARG A 691 -31.83 -0.91 -12.38
CA ARG A 691 -33.02 -0.03 -12.33
C ARG A 691 -33.60 0.26 -13.72
N GLN A 692 -32.70 0.46 -14.69
CA GLN A 692 -33.04 0.46 -16.12
C GLN A 692 -32.24 -0.67 -16.76
N PRO A 693 -32.91 -1.54 -17.55
CA PRO A 693 -32.19 -2.63 -18.22
C PRO A 693 -31.10 -2.11 -19.14
N LEU A 694 -29.89 -2.62 -18.95
CA LEU A 694 -28.70 -2.23 -19.71
C LEU A 694 -28.46 -3.21 -20.86
N LYS A 695 -28.00 -2.73 -22.00
CA LYS A 695 -27.53 -3.59 -23.07
C LYS A 695 -26.25 -4.33 -22.62
N ILE A 696 -26.30 -5.65 -22.59
CA ILE A 696 -25.15 -6.45 -22.25
C ILE A 696 -24.18 -6.50 -23.43
N VAL A 697 -22.91 -6.29 -23.17
CA VAL A 697 -21.83 -6.46 -24.13
C VAL A 697 -20.82 -7.44 -23.53
N LEU A 698 -20.68 -8.61 -24.12
CA LEU A 698 -19.65 -9.57 -23.70
C LEU A 698 -18.32 -9.19 -24.37
N ARG A 699 -17.32 -8.88 -23.58
CA ARG A 699 -15.97 -8.52 -24.04
C ARG A 699 -15.00 -9.65 -23.80
N GLN A 700 -14.43 -10.20 -24.87
CA GLN A 700 -13.38 -11.21 -24.82
C GLN A 700 -12.00 -10.60 -24.99
N ASN A 701 -11.05 -10.96 -24.11
CA ASN A 701 -9.64 -10.68 -24.29
C ASN A 701 -9.06 -11.63 -25.32
N GLN A 702 -8.36 -11.10 -26.33
CA GLN A 702 -7.76 -11.86 -27.44
C GLN A 702 -6.23 -11.98 -27.29
N GLY A 703 -5.67 -11.52 -26.17
CA GLY A 703 -4.23 -11.41 -25.93
C GLY A 703 -3.61 -10.12 -26.49
N ASN A 704 -2.47 -9.74 -25.93
CA ASN A 704 -1.65 -8.55 -26.34
C ASN A 704 -2.47 -7.25 -26.48
N GLY A 705 -3.40 -7.01 -25.55
CA GLY A 705 -4.27 -5.84 -25.57
C GLY A 705 -5.40 -5.86 -26.60
N LYS A 706 -5.55 -6.91 -27.38
CA LYS A 706 -6.66 -7.04 -28.34
C LYS A 706 -7.94 -7.47 -27.66
N ILE A 707 -9.06 -6.87 -28.02
CA ILE A 707 -10.37 -7.17 -27.48
C ILE A 707 -11.37 -7.43 -28.61
N ARG A 708 -12.41 -8.22 -28.30
CA ARG A 708 -13.55 -8.46 -29.18
C ARG A 708 -14.84 -8.31 -28.38
N ASP A 709 -15.71 -7.40 -28.82
CA ASP A 709 -17.01 -7.18 -28.24
C ASP A 709 -18.07 -7.98 -28.99
N ILE A 710 -18.94 -8.65 -28.22
CA ILE A 710 -20.11 -9.39 -28.72
C ILE A 710 -21.35 -8.75 -28.12
N GLU A 711 -22.18 -8.22 -28.97
CA GLU A 711 -23.41 -7.52 -28.59
C GLU A 711 -24.48 -8.50 -28.12
N GLY A 712 -24.92 -8.32 -26.90
CA GLY A 712 -26.14 -8.97 -26.37
C GLY A 712 -27.37 -8.05 -26.48
N SER A 713 -28.33 -8.27 -25.61
CA SER A 713 -29.57 -7.51 -25.55
C SER A 713 -29.70 -6.76 -24.21
N SER A 714 -30.80 -5.99 -24.07
CA SER A 714 -31.22 -5.39 -22.80
C SER A 714 -32.28 -6.22 -22.06
N GLU A 715 -32.54 -7.45 -22.52
CA GLU A 715 -33.49 -8.35 -21.85
C GLU A 715 -33.02 -8.71 -20.44
N ALA A 716 -34.00 -8.90 -19.54
CA ALA A 716 -33.68 -9.26 -18.14
C ALA A 716 -32.94 -10.59 -18.02
N HIS A 717 -33.19 -11.51 -18.96
CA HIS A 717 -32.50 -12.79 -19.03
C HIS A 717 -32.05 -13.08 -20.45
N GLN A 718 -30.76 -13.47 -20.61
CA GLN A 718 -30.19 -13.85 -21.92
C GLN A 718 -29.08 -14.88 -21.79
N VAL A 719 -28.84 -15.57 -22.91
CA VAL A 719 -27.75 -16.54 -23.07
C VAL A 719 -26.84 -16.09 -24.22
N ILE A 720 -25.54 -15.98 -23.95
CA ILE A 720 -24.55 -15.68 -24.99
C ILE A 720 -23.57 -16.84 -25.07
N GLU A 721 -23.41 -17.39 -26.28
CA GLU A 721 -22.45 -18.45 -26.57
C GLU A 721 -21.38 -17.93 -27.52
N VAL A 722 -20.12 -18.20 -27.22
CA VAL A 722 -18.99 -17.73 -28.02
C VAL A 722 -17.92 -18.82 -28.08
N VAL A 723 -17.14 -18.82 -29.16
CA VAL A 723 -15.98 -19.69 -29.26
C VAL A 723 -14.97 -19.27 -28.21
N SER A 724 -14.49 -20.23 -27.40
CA SER A 724 -13.47 -19.98 -26.40
C SER A 724 -12.20 -19.44 -27.07
N VAL A 725 -11.59 -18.44 -26.46
CA VAL A 725 -10.26 -18.01 -26.88
C VAL A 725 -9.28 -19.11 -26.44
N GLU A 726 -8.61 -19.74 -27.39
CA GLU A 726 -7.52 -20.65 -27.05
C GLU A 726 -6.47 -19.89 -26.26
N ALA A 727 -6.03 -20.47 -25.14
CA ALA A 727 -4.87 -19.96 -24.44
C ALA A 727 -3.71 -19.96 -25.44
N SER A 728 -3.33 -18.79 -25.92
CA SER A 728 -2.12 -18.68 -26.68
C SER A 728 -1.01 -19.20 -25.77
N ASN A 729 -0.33 -20.27 -26.19
CA ASN A 729 0.89 -20.74 -25.54
C ASN A 729 1.93 -19.64 -25.65
N HIS A 730 1.82 -18.62 -24.82
CA HIS A 730 2.89 -17.71 -24.58
C HIS A 730 3.89 -18.41 -23.67
N GLY A 731 4.74 -19.18 -24.31
CA GLY A 731 5.99 -19.65 -23.71
C GLY A 731 6.97 -18.49 -23.55
N ASP A 732 6.59 -17.49 -22.81
CA ASP A 732 7.48 -16.54 -22.16
C ASP A 732 7.28 -16.73 -20.65
N SER A 733 7.90 -17.78 -20.12
CA SER A 733 8.22 -17.84 -18.70
C SER A 733 9.03 -16.60 -18.36
N PRO A 734 8.59 -15.76 -17.43
CA PRO A 734 9.41 -14.67 -16.91
C PRO A 734 10.39 -15.22 -15.86
N HIS A 735 11.19 -16.21 -16.22
CA HIS A 735 12.27 -16.71 -15.38
C HIS A 735 13.42 -17.20 -16.24
N ASP A 736 13.96 -16.29 -17.04
CA ASP A 736 15.37 -16.29 -17.36
C ASP A 736 15.96 -14.95 -16.89
N SER A 737 16.16 -14.84 -15.58
CA SER A 737 17.09 -13.88 -15.02
C SER A 737 18.52 -14.32 -15.34
N SER A 738 18.78 -14.55 -16.61
CA SER A 738 20.11 -14.76 -17.11
C SER A 738 20.59 -13.49 -17.79
N SER A 739 21.54 -12.88 -17.10
CA SER A 739 22.62 -12.15 -17.70
C SER A 739 22.37 -10.70 -18.16
N LEU A 740 22.38 -9.81 -17.20
CA LEU A 740 23.38 -8.76 -17.29
C LEU A 740 24.62 -9.18 -16.49
N GLN A 741 25.17 -10.32 -16.78
CA GLN A 741 26.55 -10.62 -16.49
C GLN A 741 27.39 -9.91 -17.57
N GLY A 742 27.72 -8.66 -17.29
CA GLY A 742 28.92 -8.08 -17.85
C GLY A 742 30.08 -9.00 -17.50
N ASN A 743 30.73 -9.57 -18.50
CA ASN A 743 31.93 -10.38 -18.39
C ASN A 743 32.98 -9.68 -17.52
N LEU A 744 32.97 -10.01 -16.23
CA LEU A 744 34.13 -9.79 -15.37
C LEU A 744 35.07 -10.97 -15.60
N SER A 745 36.03 -10.79 -16.48
CA SER A 745 37.18 -11.69 -16.60
C SER A 745 37.85 -11.84 -15.24
N PRO A 746 38.27 -13.05 -14.84
CA PRO A 746 39.00 -13.26 -13.59
C PRO A 746 40.27 -12.41 -13.60
N LEU A 747 40.40 -11.54 -12.65
CA LEU A 747 41.63 -10.80 -12.38
C LEU A 747 42.70 -11.83 -11.93
N THR A 748 43.54 -12.22 -12.89
CA THR A 748 44.83 -12.81 -12.56
C THR A 748 45.60 -11.85 -11.68
N THR A 749 46.03 -12.36 -10.53
CA THR A 749 46.93 -11.69 -9.58
C THR A 749 48.30 -11.45 -10.22
N HIS A 750 48.43 -10.36 -10.98
CA HIS A 750 49.72 -9.77 -11.19
C HIS A 750 49.97 -8.74 -10.08
N LEU A 751 51.08 -8.91 -9.38
CA LEU A 751 51.64 -7.91 -8.47
C LEU A 751 51.76 -6.59 -9.23
N SER A 752 50.76 -5.71 -9.10
CA SER A 752 50.78 -4.37 -9.64
C SER A 752 51.78 -3.51 -8.86
N PRO A 753 52.49 -2.59 -9.53
CA PRO A 753 53.36 -1.64 -8.83
C PRO A 753 52.51 -0.83 -7.84
N LEU A 754 53.10 -0.47 -6.70
CA LEU A 754 52.49 0.32 -5.62
C LEU A 754 51.68 1.47 -6.20
N LYS A 755 50.37 1.40 -6.01
CA LYS A 755 49.44 2.43 -6.48
C LYS A 755 49.76 3.75 -5.80
N LYS A 756 50.08 4.79 -6.58
CA LYS A 756 50.46 6.08 -6.05
C LYS A 756 49.23 6.98 -5.96
N TYR A 757 48.80 7.30 -4.77
CA TYR A 757 47.69 8.22 -4.50
C TYR A 757 48.18 9.65 -4.36
N HIS A 758 47.42 10.61 -4.93
CA HIS A 758 47.71 12.05 -4.88
C HIS A 758 46.52 12.81 -4.30
N PRO A 759 46.39 12.92 -2.97
CA PRO A 759 45.32 13.72 -2.35
C PRO A 759 45.40 15.19 -2.79
N GLN A 760 44.30 15.71 -3.29
CA GLN A 760 44.23 17.08 -3.80
C GLN A 760 43.88 18.06 -2.70
N THR A 761 44.40 19.29 -2.76
CA THR A 761 44.04 20.37 -1.86
C THR A 761 42.90 21.18 -2.48
N ILE A 762 41.67 20.95 -1.99
CA ILE A 762 40.46 21.60 -2.52
C ILE A 762 39.81 22.56 -1.49
N SER A 763 40.45 22.79 -0.33
CA SER A 763 39.86 23.51 0.79
C SER A 763 39.40 24.95 0.45
N ARG A 764 40.03 25.61 -0.52
CA ARG A 764 39.60 26.96 -0.96
C ARG A 764 38.22 27.01 -1.63
N TYR A 765 37.68 25.85 -1.97
CA TYR A 765 36.36 25.71 -2.61
C TYR A 765 35.29 25.32 -1.61
N PHE A 766 35.66 24.95 -0.38
CA PHE A 766 34.70 24.60 0.64
C PHE A 766 33.82 25.82 0.98
N ASN A 767 32.53 25.61 0.98
CA ASN A 767 31.51 26.64 1.21
C ASN A 767 30.68 26.38 2.46
N ALA A 768 30.87 25.23 3.14
CA ALA A 768 30.12 24.85 4.33
C ALA A 768 30.92 23.91 5.24
N GLU A 769 30.49 23.72 6.45
CA GLU A 769 30.77 22.55 7.26
C GLU A 769 29.76 21.43 6.92
N VAL A 770 30.16 20.15 7.03
CA VAL A 770 29.30 19.02 6.61
C VAL A 770 28.02 18.96 7.43
N ASP A 771 28.07 19.40 8.70
CA ASP A 771 26.91 19.43 9.60
C ASP A 771 25.94 20.59 9.35
N ASP A 772 26.26 21.49 8.39
CA ASP A 772 25.34 22.56 7.99
C ASP A 772 24.24 22.11 7.03
N ILE A 773 24.31 20.88 6.51
CA ILE A 773 23.44 20.41 5.42
C ILE A 773 21.94 20.61 5.68
N PHE A 774 21.50 20.47 6.92
CA PHE A 774 20.08 20.65 7.31
C PHE A 774 19.81 21.96 8.03
N LYS A 775 20.79 22.86 8.08
CA LYS A 775 20.68 24.17 8.74
C LYS A 775 20.49 25.32 7.76
N ASN A 776 20.61 25.08 6.45
CA ASN A 776 20.47 26.12 5.44
C ASN A 776 19.00 26.42 5.13
N GLU A 777 18.77 27.65 4.65
CA GLU A 777 17.47 28.11 4.20
C GLU A 777 17.26 27.82 2.72
N TYR A 778 16.05 27.42 2.35
CA TYR A 778 15.66 27.29 0.95
C TYR A 778 15.57 28.67 0.30
N LEU A 779 16.07 28.77 -0.93
CA LEU A 779 15.99 30.02 -1.70
C LEU A 779 14.55 30.32 -2.10
N SER A 780 13.89 29.44 -2.76
CA SER A 780 12.51 29.55 -3.21
C SER A 780 12.17 28.33 -4.08
N PRO A 781 10.93 27.86 -4.09
CA PRO A 781 9.70 28.35 -3.45
C PRO A 781 9.43 27.72 -2.07
N ARG A 782 10.43 27.27 -1.39
CA ARG A 782 10.28 26.56 -0.12
C ARG A 782 10.29 27.49 1.07
N PRO A 783 9.77 27.06 2.24
CA PRO A 783 9.87 27.82 3.46
C PRO A 783 11.33 28.11 3.83
N GLN A 784 11.63 29.33 4.22
CA GLN A 784 12.98 29.76 4.60
C GLN A 784 13.57 29.03 5.81
N THR A 785 12.72 28.41 6.62
CA THR A 785 13.12 27.68 7.84
C THR A 785 13.45 26.22 7.63
N THR A 786 13.34 25.71 6.38
CA THR A 786 13.52 24.28 6.08
C THR A 786 14.36 24.13 4.82
N THR A 787 15.51 23.48 4.90
CA THR A 787 16.39 23.24 3.76
C THR A 787 15.96 22.03 2.95
N LEU A 788 15.96 20.85 3.55
CA LEU A 788 15.57 19.59 2.94
C LEU A 788 14.34 19.04 3.65
N GLN A 789 13.48 18.39 2.88
CA GLN A 789 12.34 17.69 3.44
C GLN A 789 12.71 16.23 3.63
N ILE A 790 12.96 15.88 4.88
CA ILE A 790 13.23 14.50 5.27
C ILE A 790 11.94 13.93 5.83
N PRO A 791 11.26 13.03 5.12
CA PRO A 791 10.08 12.38 5.67
C PRO A 791 10.51 11.51 6.84
N THR A 792 9.84 11.65 7.97
CA THR A 792 9.99 10.75 9.11
C THR A 792 9.43 9.41 8.72
N GLN A 793 10.27 8.37 8.75
CA GLN A 793 9.87 7.06 8.28
C GLN A 793 8.72 6.47 9.08
N GLY A 794 7.66 6.11 8.38
CA GLY A 794 6.57 5.30 8.90
C GLY A 794 5.70 5.93 9.99
N ILE A 795 5.73 7.23 10.23
CA ILE A 795 5.02 7.86 11.36
C ILE A 795 4.11 9.01 10.95
N GLY A 796 3.85 9.23 9.68
CA GLY A 796 2.85 10.20 9.27
C GLY A 796 3.21 11.69 9.42
N GLU A 797 4.46 12.03 9.67
CA GLU A 797 4.94 13.43 9.64
C GLU A 797 5.14 13.96 8.21
N TRP A 798 4.75 13.17 7.25
CA TRP A 798 4.86 13.35 5.82
C TRP A 798 4.20 14.61 5.27
N CYS A 799 3.15 15.09 5.87
CA CYS A 799 2.54 16.38 5.52
C CYS A 799 3.11 17.55 6.31
N HIS A 800 3.96 17.27 7.28
CA HIS A 800 4.70 18.23 8.08
C HIS A 800 6.18 17.80 8.14
N PRO A 801 6.89 17.74 7.02
CA PRO A 801 8.26 17.30 7.01
C PRO A 801 9.11 18.18 7.90
N GLN A 802 9.88 17.56 8.78
CA GLN A 802 10.78 18.20 9.71
C GLN A 802 12.20 17.69 9.45
N LEU A 803 13.18 18.50 9.81
CA LEU A 803 14.55 18.02 9.90
C LEU A 803 14.62 17.07 11.09
N THR A 804 14.89 15.81 10.82
CA THR A 804 14.96 14.77 11.83
C THR A 804 16.37 14.28 12.07
N ALA A 805 17.33 14.60 11.16
CA ALA A 805 18.70 14.15 11.25
C ALA A 805 19.62 15.23 11.83
N GLU A 806 20.38 14.83 12.82
CA GLU A 806 21.48 15.63 13.38
C GLU A 806 22.81 15.09 12.81
N ILE A 807 23.49 15.92 12.01
CA ILE A 807 24.80 15.57 11.45
C ILE A 807 25.88 16.08 12.38
N ASN A 808 26.84 15.21 12.69
CA ASN A 808 27.91 15.51 13.61
C ASN A 808 29.22 14.82 13.17
N ASP A 809 30.16 15.61 12.71
CA ASP A 809 31.47 15.14 12.25
C ASP A 809 32.60 15.36 13.26
N SER A 810 32.32 15.71 14.52
CA SER A 810 33.32 16.03 15.54
C SER A 810 34.33 14.91 15.76
N VAL A 811 33.87 13.65 15.81
CA VAL A 811 34.79 12.50 15.95
C VAL A 811 35.58 12.29 14.67
N PHE A 812 34.96 12.35 13.49
CA PHE A 812 35.66 12.26 12.21
C PHE A 812 36.82 13.28 12.14
N ARG A 813 36.60 14.52 12.55
CA ARG A 813 37.62 15.57 12.59
C ARG A 813 38.81 15.22 13.48
N THR A 814 38.60 14.53 14.62
CA THR A 814 39.70 14.10 15.52
C THR A 814 40.58 12.99 14.92
N LEU A 815 40.05 12.24 13.96
CA LEU A 815 40.74 11.15 13.27
C LEU A 815 41.65 11.65 12.13
N ILE A 816 41.52 12.91 11.73
CA ILE A 816 42.33 13.52 10.67
C ILE A 816 43.75 13.76 11.19
N LYS A 817 44.73 13.05 10.64
CA LYS A 817 46.14 13.18 11.01
C LYS A 817 46.90 13.91 9.90
N ASN A 818 47.57 15.00 10.24
CA ASN A 818 48.32 15.85 9.28
C ASN A 818 47.48 16.25 8.06
N GLY A 819 46.16 16.51 8.25
CA GLY A 819 45.23 16.85 7.19
C GLY A 819 44.82 15.68 6.29
N ILE A 820 45.10 14.44 6.70
CA ILE A 820 44.74 13.22 5.94
C ILE A 820 43.84 12.32 6.78
N PHE A 821 42.83 11.78 6.14
CA PHE A 821 41.98 10.66 6.60
C PHE A 821 42.04 9.55 5.55
N GLU A 822 42.02 8.30 5.96
CA GLU A 822 42.14 7.14 5.08
C GLU A 822 40.86 6.33 5.08
N VAL A 823 40.33 6.04 3.87
CA VAL A 823 39.14 5.20 3.67
C VAL A 823 39.55 3.98 2.84
N ALA A 824 39.49 2.79 3.42
CA ALA A 824 39.84 1.53 2.75
C ALA A 824 41.17 1.58 1.95
N GLY A 825 42.18 2.20 2.50
CA GLY A 825 43.54 2.34 1.92
C GLY A 825 43.68 3.51 0.92
N VAL A 826 42.65 4.36 0.76
CA VAL A 826 42.73 5.58 -0.04
C VAL A 826 42.89 6.81 0.87
N PRO A 827 43.98 7.56 0.79
CA PRO A 827 44.18 8.75 1.61
C PRO A 827 43.42 9.95 1.04
N PHE A 828 42.71 10.69 1.86
CA PHE A 828 41.96 11.91 1.53
C PHE A 828 42.48 13.10 2.32
N ARG A 829 42.66 14.24 1.67
CA ARG A 829 43.03 15.49 2.29
C ARG A 829 41.78 16.32 2.65
N THR A 830 41.55 16.52 3.93
CA THR A 830 40.44 17.30 4.48
C THR A 830 40.85 18.03 5.76
N PRO A 831 40.35 19.23 6.05
CA PRO A 831 40.69 19.96 7.26
C PRO A 831 40.01 19.40 8.52
N ALA A 832 40.66 19.51 9.65
CA ALA A 832 40.09 19.14 10.96
C ALA A 832 39.23 20.25 11.60
N VAL A 833 39.23 21.45 11.06
CA VAL A 833 38.48 22.62 11.57
C VAL A 833 37.99 23.49 10.43
N GLY A 834 36.87 24.17 10.64
CA GLY A 834 36.22 25.06 9.65
C GLY A 834 35.56 24.30 8.50
N ASN A 835 35.26 25.01 7.42
CA ASN A 835 34.63 24.45 6.27
C ASN A 835 35.37 23.24 5.70
N ASN A 836 34.69 22.14 5.46
CA ASN A 836 35.24 20.86 5.05
C ASN A 836 34.47 20.16 3.89
N ILE A 837 33.53 20.85 3.28
CA ILE A 837 32.75 20.32 2.17
C ILE A 837 32.40 21.42 1.14
N VAL A 838 32.30 21.00 -0.13
CA VAL A 838 31.71 21.78 -1.21
C VAL A 838 30.31 21.29 -1.44
N TYR A 839 29.30 22.03 -1.05
CA TYR A 839 27.91 21.71 -1.34
C TYR A 839 27.43 22.38 -2.62
N THR A 840 26.58 21.67 -3.35
CA THR A 840 25.80 22.16 -4.48
C THR A 840 24.33 21.79 -4.30
N SER A 841 23.42 22.66 -4.68
CA SER A 841 21.96 22.43 -4.64
C SER A 841 21.28 23.36 -5.65
N LEU A 842 20.12 22.95 -6.16
CA LEU A 842 19.29 23.81 -7.00
C LEU A 842 18.44 24.81 -6.18
N TRP A 843 18.23 24.54 -4.92
CA TRP A 843 17.19 25.19 -4.11
C TRP A 843 17.65 25.73 -2.77
N ASP A 844 18.88 25.47 -2.36
CA ASP A 844 19.50 26.01 -1.16
C ASP A 844 20.44 27.17 -1.48
N ASN A 845 21.01 27.78 -0.44
CA ASN A 845 22.01 28.84 -0.55
C ASN A 845 23.36 28.34 -1.08
N TYR A 846 23.38 27.18 -1.69
CA TYR A 846 24.55 26.62 -2.35
C TYR A 846 24.45 26.87 -3.88
N PRO A 847 25.58 26.97 -4.60
CA PRO A 847 25.56 27.06 -6.06
C PRO A 847 25.08 25.72 -6.66
N ASP A 848 24.51 25.77 -7.86
CA ASP A 848 24.09 24.58 -8.63
C ASP A 848 25.27 23.74 -9.11
N ALA A 849 26.45 24.36 -9.26
CA ALA A 849 27.69 23.68 -9.64
C ALA A 849 28.93 24.40 -9.12
N VAL A 850 29.95 23.61 -8.80
CA VAL A 850 31.29 24.12 -8.41
C VAL A 850 32.36 23.41 -9.24
N THR A 851 33.22 24.20 -9.89
CA THR A 851 34.34 23.73 -10.73
C THR A 851 35.67 23.89 -9.99
N ILE A 852 36.39 22.81 -9.82
CA ILE A 852 37.66 22.71 -9.12
C ILE A 852 38.75 22.43 -10.17
N PRO A 853 39.77 23.29 -10.35
CA PRO A 853 40.91 23.01 -11.22
C PRO A 853 41.71 21.80 -10.68
N VAL A 854 41.97 20.86 -11.55
CA VAL A 854 42.84 19.70 -11.29
C VAL A 854 43.85 19.55 -12.41
N GLY A 855 44.96 18.91 -12.12
CA GLY A 855 46.05 18.78 -13.12
C GLY A 855 46.66 17.39 -13.15
N GLY A 856 47.64 17.19 -14.03
CA GLY A 856 48.30 15.91 -14.19
C GLY A 856 47.54 14.92 -15.09
N LYS A 857 47.79 13.63 -14.89
CA LYS A 857 47.11 12.49 -15.49
C LYS A 857 46.76 11.53 -14.36
N ALA A 858 45.65 10.83 -14.46
CA ALA A 858 45.19 9.86 -13.48
C ALA A 858 44.36 8.75 -14.13
N GLU A 859 44.37 7.56 -13.53
CA GLU A 859 43.51 6.42 -13.92
C GLU A 859 42.17 6.48 -13.25
N SER A 860 42.08 7.13 -12.08
CA SER A 860 40.87 7.25 -11.29
C SER A 860 40.87 8.53 -10.47
N ALA A 861 39.69 9.10 -10.28
CA ALA A 861 39.38 10.02 -9.20
C ALA A 861 38.64 9.28 -8.08
N TRP A 862 39.16 9.38 -6.86
CA TRP A 862 38.50 8.89 -5.65
C TRP A 862 37.88 10.10 -4.95
N LEU A 863 36.59 9.99 -4.64
CA LEU A 863 35.76 11.07 -4.14
C LEU A 863 35.22 10.68 -2.76
N LEU A 864 35.47 11.49 -1.75
CA LEU A 864 34.75 11.38 -0.47
C LEU A 864 33.62 12.38 -0.52
N MET A 865 32.38 11.88 -0.51
CA MET A 865 31.19 12.68 -0.76
C MET A 865 30.17 12.49 0.36
N ALA A 866 29.38 13.53 0.60
CA ALA A 866 28.25 13.48 1.52
C ALA A 866 27.14 14.39 1.00
N GLY A 867 25.91 14.02 1.20
CA GLY A 867 24.78 14.82 0.75
C GLY A 867 23.45 14.17 1.13
N SER A 868 22.35 14.71 0.69
CA SER A 868 21.04 14.17 1.02
C SER A 868 20.16 14.01 -0.22
N THR A 869 19.30 13.03 -0.16
CA THR A 869 18.28 12.72 -1.19
C THR A 869 17.12 12.00 -0.52
N ASN A 870 15.92 12.17 -1.06
CA ASN A 870 14.74 11.44 -0.58
C ASN A 870 14.28 10.37 -1.60
N HIS A 871 13.29 9.55 -1.23
CA HIS A 871 12.78 8.48 -2.08
C HIS A 871 12.21 8.97 -3.42
N MET A 872 11.68 10.20 -3.49
CA MET A 872 11.14 10.78 -4.72
C MET A 872 12.23 11.04 -5.77
N GLN A 873 13.51 11.04 -5.37
CA GLN A 873 14.66 11.22 -6.25
C GLN A 873 15.33 9.88 -6.60
N SER A 874 14.64 8.76 -6.39
CA SER A 874 15.16 7.43 -6.74
C SER A 874 15.19 7.19 -8.25
N ARG A 875 16.19 6.39 -8.68
CA ARG A 875 16.37 5.89 -10.04
C ARG A 875 16.61 6.97 -11.10
N ILE A 876 16.78 8.21 -10.72
CA ILE A 876 17.21 9.31 -11.59
C ILE A 876 18.56 9.85 -11.16
N ASP A 877 19.25 10.53 -12.07
CA ASP A 877 20.52 11.17 -11.76
C ASP A 877 20.29 12.36 -10.83
N ASN A 878 20.76 12.27 -9.59
CA ASN A 878 20.64 13.34 -8.61
C ASN A 878 21.66 14.46 -8.89
N GLY A 879 22.83 14.09 -9.36
CA GLY A 879 23.88 15.02 -9.73
C GLY A 879 24.95 14.37 -10.58
N LEU A 880 25.93 15.16 -11.00
CA LEU A 880 27.05 14.72 -11.83
C LEU A 880 28.38 15.14 -11.22
N VAL A 881 29.36 14.26 -11.31
CA VAL A 881 30.77 14.62 -11.20
C VAL A 881 31.39 14.55 -12.60
N ILE A 882 31.86 15.69 -13.09
CA ILE A 882 32.33 15.84 -14.47
C ILE A 882 33.83 16.17 -14.44
N VAL A 883 34.65 15.32 -15.02
CA VAL A 883 36.07 15.62 -15.23
C VAL A 883 36.28 16.12 -16.66
N THR A 884 36.79 17.33 -16.80
CA THR A 884 37.13 17.91 -18.09
C THR A 884 38.65 17.81 -18.32
N TYR A 885 39.04 17.36 -19.51
CA TYR A 885 40.42 17.26 -19.92
C TYR A 885 40.87 18.53 -20.63
N LYS A 886 42.19 18.69 -20.81
CA LYS A 886 42.75 19.84 -21.51
C LYS A 886 42.39 19.89 -23.00
N ASP A 887 42.04 18.77 -23.60
CA ASP A 887 41.56 18.66 -24.98
C ASP A 887 40.05 18.99 -25.12
N GLY A 888 39.37 19.32 -24.02
CA GLY A 888 37.95 19.66 -23.98
C GLY A 888 37.02 18.46 -23.86
N SER A 889 37.51 17.24 -23.94
CA SER A 889 36.70 16.03 -23.70
C SER A 889 36.38 15.88 -22.22
N GLN A 890 35.35 15.07 -21.90
CA GLN A 890 34.86 14.88 -20.54
C GLN A 890 34.64 13.41 -20.23
N ASP A 891 34.86 13.03 -18.98
CA ASP A 891 34.32 11.84 -18.36
C ASP A 891 33.30 12.26 -17.27
N THR A 892 32.23 11.50 -17.11
CA THR A 892 31.13 11.84 -16.19
C THR A 892 30.77 10.66 -15.31
N LEU A 893 30.59 10.91 -14.02
CA LEU A 893 29.99 9.98 -13.06
C LEU A 893 28.62 10.54 -12.65
N ALA A 894 27.56 9.82 -13.00
CA ALA A 894 26.24 10.12 -12.50
C ALA A 894 26.07 9.62 -11.06
N LEU A 895 25.49 10.46 -10.22
CA LEU A 895 25.13 10.13 -8.84
C LEU A 895 23.66 9.76 -8.82
N ARG A 896 23.37 8.47 -8.63
CA ARG A 896 22.02 7.93 -8.73
C ARG A 896 21.62 7.19 -7.46
N ASN A 897 20.55 7.62 -6.84
CA ASN A 897 19.94 6.93 -5.71
C ASN A 897 19.11 5.74 -6.24
N PRO A 898 19.24 4.50 -5.69
CA PRO A 898 20.18 4.07 -4.63
C PRO A 898 21.48 3.45 -5.19
N ASP A 899 21.75 3.52 -6.49
CA ASP A 899 22.81 2.73 -7.13
C ASP A 899 24.20 3.04 -6.58
N ASN A 900 24.54 4.32 -6.50
CA ASN A 900 25.85 4.78 -5.97
C ASN A 900 25.73 6.04 -5.11
N TRP A 901 24.53 6.55 -4.89
CA TRP A 901 24.27 7.74 -4.09
C TRP A 901 23.29 7.45 -2.97
N CYS A 902 23.74 7.60 -1.72
CA CYS A 902 22.95 7.36 -0.51
C CYS A 902 22.88 8.65 0.33
N PRO A 903 21.78 8.90 1.04
CA PRO A 903 21.67 10.05 1.94
C PRO A 903 22.67 9.97 3.09
N ILE A 904 23.13 11.15 3.55
CA ILE A 904 24.08 11.26 4.66
C ILE A 904 23.48 10.75 5.98
N GLU A 905 22.18 10.96 6.16
CA GLU A 905 21.47 10.70 7.41
C GLU A 905 21.05 9.24 7.59
N GLN A 906 21.08 8.43 6.53
CA GLN A 906 20.44 7.11 6.56
C GLN A 906 21.26 6.03 5.84
N ASP A 907 21.21 4.80 6.36
CA ASP A 907 21.67 3.61 5.65
C ASP A 907 20.48 2.84 5.04
N TYR A 908 20.69 2.15 3.93
CA TYR A 908 19.65 1.40 3.26
C TYR A 908 19.51 -0.01 3.83
N TYR A 909 18.28 -0.44 4.02
CA TYR A 909 17.97 -1.84 4.25
C TYR A 909 17.97 -2.56 2.91
N VAL A 910 18.74 -3.63 2.83
CA VAL A 910 18.84 -4.45 1.61
C VAL A 910 18.48 -5.88 1.98
N ASP A 911 17.45 -6.42 1.36
CA ASP A 911 16.96 -7.78 1.58
C ASP A 911 17.01 -8.64 0.32
N GLY A 912 17.44 -8.08 -0.81
CA GLY A 912 17.50 -8.75 -2.11
C GLY A 912 16.12 -9.01 -2.73
N LYS A 913 15.08 -8.37 -2.22
CA LYS A 913 13.67 -8.50 -2.67
C LYS A 913 13.08 -7.15 -3.01
N ALA A 914 12.34 -6.53 -2.09
CA ALA A 914 11.84 -5.17 -2.26
C ALA A 914 12.95 -4.13 -2.19
N PHE A 915 13.98 -4.40 -1.41
CA PHE A 915 15.10 -3.51 -1.20
C PHE A 915 16.36 -4.06 -1.85
N GLN A 916 16.70 -3.51 -3.01
CA GLN A 916 17.85 -3.93 -3.80
C GLN A 916 18.74 -2.75 -4.17
N THR A 917 20.04 -2.93 -4.10
CA THR A 917 21.05 -1.98 -4.55
C THR A 917 22.03 -2.67 -5.49
N VAL A 918 22.75 -1.87 -6.27
CA VAL A 918 23.85 -2.38 -7.12
C VAL A 918 25.05 -2.78 -6.23
N GLU A 919 25.59 -3.96 -6.43
CA GLU A 919 26.76 -4.43 -5.72
C GLU A 919 28.05 -4.28 -6.55
N PRO A 920 29.19 -3.96 -5.93
CA PRO A 920 29.35 -3.68 -4.50
C PRO A 920 28.94 -2.25 -4.14
N ARG A 921 28.23 -2.11 -3.01
CA ARG A 921 27.87 -0.79 -2.48
C ARG A 921 29.12 0.06 -2.18
N PRO A 922 29.04 1.39 -2.26
CA PRO A 922 30.12 2.27 -1.85
C PRO A 922 30.53 2.06 -0.39
N TYR A 923 31.81 2.26 -0.06
CA TYR A 923 32.21 2.39 1.33
C TYR A 923 31.57 3.64 1.94
N ARG A 924 31.01 3.49 3.13
CA ARG A 924 30.47 4.58 3.96
C ARG A 924 31.42 4.85 5.12
N VAL A 925 31.51 6.11 5.54
CA VAL A 925 32.28 6.56 6.70
C VAL A 925 31.32 7.21 7.67
N CYS A 926 31.08 6.55 8.81
CA CYS A 926 30.29 7.13 9.89
C CYS A 926 31.00 8.36 10.47
N LEU A 927 30.36 9.51 10.45
CA LEU A 927 31.01 10.78 10.87
C LEU A 927 31.16 10.88 12.39
N SER A 928 30.25 10.27 13.15
CA SER A 928 30.29 10.28 14.62
C SER A 928 31.19 9.24 15.24
N THR A 929 31.67 8.23 14.49
CA THR A 929 32.54 7.18 15.01
C THR A 929 33.84 7.01 14.20
N GLY A 930 33.82 7.37 12.93
CA GLY A 930 34.93 7.12 11.99
C GLY A 930 34.93 5.72 11.40
N ASP A 931 33.93 4.88 11.69
CA ASP A 931 33.82 3.53 11.16
C ASP A 931 33.65 3.54 9.65
N VAL A 932 34.37 2.64 8.96
CA VAL A 932 34.34 2.48 7.51
C VAL A 932 33.76 1.11 7.16
N SER A 933 32.64 1.09 6.46
CA SER A 933 31.95 -0.16 6.08
C SER A 933 31.19 0.01 4.76
N ARG A 934 30.96 -1.10 4.04
CA ARG A 934 29.99 -1.17 2.96
C ARG A 934 28.57 -1.49 3.47
N ASP A 935 28.48 -1.91 4.71
CA ASP A 935 27.24 -2.24 5.42
C ASP A 935 27.29 -1.60 6.82
N LEU A 936 27.06 -0.30 6.87
CA LEU A 936 27.04 0.45 8.12
C LEU A 936 25.92 0.00 9.04
N GLY A 937 24.77 -0.34 8.50
CA GLY A 937 23.66 -0.85 9.28
C GLY A 937 24.07 -2.03 10.13
N LYS A 938 24.79 -3.00 9.54
CA LYS A 938 25.34 -4.14 10.27
C LYS A 938 26.44 -3.73 11.25
N THR A 939 27.35 -2.85 10.85
CA THR A 939 28.47 -2.37 11.69
C THR A 939 27.95 -1.66 12.92
N LEU A 940 26.93 -0.84 12.79
CA LEU A 940 26.29 -0.07 13.88
C LEU A 940 25.19 -0.85 14.61
N GLY A 941 24.91 -2.11 14.22
CA GLY A 941 23.86 -2.92 14.83
C GLY A 941 22.43 -2.45 14.52
N ILE A 942 22.23 -1.72 13.42
CA ILE A 942 20.90 -1.26 12.99
C ILE A 942 20.15 -2.43 12.34
N GLN A 943 18.99 -2.77 12.89
CA GLN A 943 18.20 -3.91 12.43
C GLN A 943 16.93 -3.47 11.72
N GLY A 944 16.48 -4.31 10.79
CA GLY A 944 15.21 -4.11 10.09
C GLY A 944 15.20 -2.93 9.12
N VAL A 945 14.02 -2.56 8.67
CA VAL A 945 13.79 -1.47 7.71
C VAL A 945 13.64 -0.11 8.39
N TYR A 946 13.25 -0.12 9.65
CA TYR A 946 13.04 1.07 10.46
C TYR A 946 14.29 1.46 11.26
N GLY A 947 14.33 2.73 11.73
CA GLY A 947 15.42 3.20 12.59
C GLY A 947 16.78 3.07 11.93
N ARG A 948 16.85 3.24 10.62
CA ARG A 948 18.09 3.14 9.87
C ARG A 948 18.89 4.44 9.83
N GLU A 949 18.55 5.35 10.70
CA GLU A 949 19.30 6.59 10.89
C GLU A 949 20.73 6.27 11.30
N ILE A 950 21.68 6.95 10.69
CA ILE A 950 23.09 6.86 11.05
C ILE A 950 23.40 7.96 12.04
N PRO A 951 23.72 7.65 13.30
CA PRO A 951 24.05 8.66 14.30
C PRO A 951 25.19 9.57 13.81
N GLY A 952 24.91 10.88 13.68
CA GLY A 952 25.87 11.86 13.17
C GLY A 952 26.09 11.84 11.66
N GLY A 953 25.40 10.93 10.93
CA GLY A 953 25.51 10.81 9.49
C GLY A 953 26.73 10.04 8.98
N ALA A 954 26.77 9.79 7.67
CA ALA A 954 27.88 9.11 7.02
C ALA A 954 28.20 9.69 5.64
N ALA A 955 29.49 9.91 5.37
CA ALA A 955 30.02 10.14 4.05
C ALA A 955 30.13 8.83 3.26
N GLN A 956 30.37 8.90 1.94
CA GLN A 956 30.57 7.74 1.08
C GLN A 956 31.77 7.96 0.16
N MET A 957 32.49 6.87 -0.16
CA MET A 957 33.61 6.89 -1.07
C MET A 957 33.22 6.34 -2.45
N LEU A 958 33.38 7.17 -3.48
CA LEU A 958 33.13 6.79 -4.87
C LEU A 958 34.43 6.74 -5.67
N ARG A 959 34.49 5.85 -6.64
CA ARG A 959 35.57 5.79 -7.63
C ARG A 959 35.04 6.14 -9.01
N MET A 960 35.66 7.13 -9.64
CA MET A 960 35.39 7.51 -11.01
C MET A 960 36.59 7.10 -11.90
N PRO A 961 36.46 6.14 -12.83
CA PRO A 961 37.49 5.82 -13.80
C PRO A 961 37.78 7.04 -14.70
N LEU A 962 39.04 7.24 -15.06
CA LEU A 962 39.50 8.34 -15.90
C LEU A 962 40.36 7.83 -17.04
N ASN A 963 40.49 8.62 -18.09
CA ASN A 963 41.40 8.33 -19.20
C ASN A 963 42.86 8.69 -18.82
N PRO A 964 43.77 7.70 -18.55
CA PRO A 964 45.10 7.97 -18.09
C PRO A 964 46.04 8.59 -19.14
N ARG A 965 45.61 8.59 -20.39
CA ARG A 965 46.38 9.18 -21.47
C ARG A 965 46.17 10.70 -21.58
N LYS A 966 45.04 11.24 -21.10
CA LYS A 966 44.66 12.64 -21.20
C LYS A 966 45.09 13.45 -19.96
N ARG A 967 45.38 14.74 -20.20
CA ARG A 967 45.71 15.66 -19.11
C ARG A 967 44.45 16.29 -18.54
N LEU A 968 44.29 16.22 -17.23
CA LEU A 968 43.18 16.82 -16.50
C LEU A 968 43.22 18.35 -16.57
N LYS A 969 42.04 19.00 -16.60
CA LYS A 969 41.84 20.44 -16.52
C LYS A 969 41.05 20.83 -15.29
N SER A 970 39.90 20.19 -15.07
CA SER A 970 39.01 20.51 -13.94
C SER A 970 38.11 19.33 -13.56
N LEU A 971 37.61 19.31 -12.32
CA LEU A 971 36.51 18.50 -11.84
C LEU A 971 35.36 19.43 -11.46
N THR A 972 34.15 19.14 -11.92
CA THR A 972 32.93 19.88 -11.61
C THR A 972 31.97 18.97 -10.87
N VAL A 973 31.45 19.39 -9.72
CA VAL A 973 30.29 18.79 -9.03
C VAL A 973 29.07 19.62 -9.39
N ARG A 974 28.00 18.97 -9.83
CA ARG A 974 26.77 19.65 -10.29
C ARG A 974 25.55 18.91 -9.79
N THR A 975 24.60 19.61 -9.23
CA THR A 975 23.26 19.09 -8.84
C THR A 975 22.30 19.14 -10.02
N LEU A 976 21.49 18.11 -10.18
CA LEU A 976 20.50 17.99 -11.26
C LEU A 976 19.07 17.89 -10.77
N SER A 977 18.85 17.33 -9.58
CA SER A 977 17.52 17.08 -9.05
C SER A 977 17.12 18.09 -7.98
N ASN A 978 15.84 18.36 -7.89
CA ASN A 978 15.26 19.10 -6.78
C ASN A 978 15.37 18.25 -5.50
N ASP A 979 15.26 18.85 -4.32
CA ASP A 979 15.33 18.16 -3.03
C ASP A 979 16.60 17.32 -2.80
N VAL A 980 17.70 17.75 -3.39
CA VAL A 980 18.99 17.07 -3.29
C VAL A 980 20.08 18.09 -2.98
N VAL A 981 20.95 17.72 -2.05
CA VAL A 981 22.21 18.43 -1.79
C VAL A 981 23.37 17.47 -2.07
N ILE A 982 24.26 17.87 -2.97
CA ILE A 982 25.45 17.08 -3.31
C ILE A 982 26.69 17.74 -2.74
N GLY A 983 27.48 16.98 -1.98
CA GLY A 983 28.67 17.48 -1.33
C GLY A 983 29.94 16.69 -1.66
N LEU A 984 31.05 17.38 -1.86
CA LEU A 984 32.40 16.82 -2.03
C LEU A 984 33.29 17.26 -0.86
N MET A 985 33.69 16.31 0.01
CA MET A 985 34.57 16.53 1.16
C MET A 985 36.04 16.44 0.79
N ALA A 986 36.42 15.54 -0.11
CA ALA A 986 37.79 15.36 -0.53
C ALA A 986 37.91 14.65 -1.89
N LEU A 987 39.06 14.88 -2.55
CA LEU A 987 39.43 14.33 -3.85
C LEU A 987 40.83 13.75 -3.81
N THR A 988 41.00 12.52 -4.28
CA THR A 988 42.32 11.89 -4.48
C THR A 988 42.43 11.34 -5.89
N LEU A 989 43.50 11.71 -6.59
CA LEU A 989 43.83 11.17 -7.91
C LEU A 989 44.75 9.96 -7.78
N GLN A 990 44.53 8.94 -8.63
CA GLN A 990 45.37 7.72 -8.67
C GLN A 990 45.96 7.53 -10.06
#